data_3e40d2c1cba8579b2c476d0b9ca2e5ac
#
_entry.id   3e40d2c1cba8579b2c476d0b9ca2e5ac
#
_cell.length_a   1.000
_cell.length_b   1.000
_cell.length_c   1.000
_cell.angle_alpha   90.00
_cell.angle_beta   90.00
_cell.angle_gamma   90.00
#
_symmetry.space_group_name_H-M   'P 1'
#
loop_
_entity.id
_entity.type
_entity.pdbx_description
1 polymer ?
#
loop_
_entity_poly.entity_id
_entity_poly.type
_entity_poly.pdbx_seq_one_letter_code
_entity_poly.pdbx_strand_id
1 'polypeptide(L)'
;MKIFVTIFFALFLLSCSNLKYLGDHEALYTGATVKVEEEEKSGEKKQIKDELEALIRPKPNSSILGLRVKLYAWNIAGNPKKEKSPAAMLKRWGEEPVLMSDFSLEHNINVLRSHLENSGYFRAVVEGDTTWKNKKGSAEFIAKTGPQYTIREVNFPKSDHPLHKAIDSASISRRRGRRISLLKPGEPFNLDVIKDERDRIDAVLKQRGFFFFSADNLIMLTDSTVGEHQVDLFVNTKPDMHPDAGKKFYINDIFIFTNYDLGAQAADTSKENAKFHEGYYVVDNNNYYKPKLFQQALQFSSGEYYNRRDHNNTLNRLINLGIFKFVQNRFDKVGDTLLNAYYYITPMPKKSLRGEIGALTKSNNMTGSQFTLGFTNRNTFRGGEILTVDASAGFEVQFSSQASGFNTYRLGAEANLGVPRFIIPFIQINTRGGYVPRTNFQLGYDILTRQKLYTINSFKGGVGYIWKESIRKEHKFYPVSIQYVQPIKVSQLYKDSLLRDATLQKAIDTQFILGTNYNYNFNQLAGRPGRNAFYFNGNIDVAGNLAGLVTGRNGEGQKQLFGAPFSQYAKLEADFRYYRRLSSNPRSTKIWATRLIAGAGLPYGNSDELPFIKQFFIGGNNSLRGFRSRAVGPGTYIPPGLGTAEFIPDQSGDIKLEFNTELRAKLFSIVHGALFFDAGNIWLRYENTLKPGAKFSKDFMKEIAADVGAGIRLDVSILVLRLDVAIPVRKPYLPEGQRWVWKQIDFSDKQWRKENIIYNLGIGYPF
;
A
#
# COMPACT_ATOMS: atom_id res chain seq x y z
N MET A 1 24.56 33.81 6.17
CA MET A 1 24.47 32.55 6.88
C MET A 1 24.75 32.66 8.39
N LYS A 2 25.82 33.33 8.83
CA LYS A 2 26.09 33.52 10.29
C LYS A 2 24.97 34.31 11.03
N ILE A 3 24.40 35.35 10.44
CA ILE A 3 23.33 36.16 11.02
C ILE A 3 22.04 35.34 11.18
N PHE A 4 21.67 34.47 10.23
CA PHE A 4 20.50 33.58 10.32
C PHE A 4 20.67 32.53 11.41
N VAL A 5 21.86 31.96 11.60
CA VAL A 5 22.18 31.02 12.68
C VAL A 5 22.15 31.72 14.03
N THR A 6 22.65 32.96 14.11
CA THR A 6 22.64 33.74 15.36
C THR A 6 21.22 34.18 15.75
N ILE A 7 20.39 34.57 14.79
CA ILE A 7 18.96 34.86 15.04
C ILE A 7 18.18 33.59 15.40
N PHE A 8 18.46 32.46 14.79
CA PHE A 8 17.88 31.16 15.14
C PHE A 8 18.28 30.71 16.56
N PHE A 9 19.56 30.95 16.96
CA PHE A 9 20.04 30.64 18.31
C PHE A 9 19.56 31.68 19.34
N ALA A 10 19.40 32.95 18.98
CA ALA A 10 18.83 33.99 19.85
C ALA A 10 17.33 33.75 20.11
N LEU A 11 16.58 33.23 19.14
CA LEU A 11 15.21 32.76 19.33
C LEU A 11 15.11 31.55 20.27
N PHE A 12 16.15 30.74 20.37
CA PHE A 12 16.26 29.61 21.33
C PHE A 12 16.50 30.06 22.77
N LEU A 13 17.13 31.23 22.99
CA LEU A 13 17.43 31.77 24.31
C LEU A 13 16.25 32.56 24.94
N LEU A 14 15.23 32.88 24.16
CA LEU A 14 13.94 33.36 24.68
C LEU A 14 13.14 32.13 25.12
N SER A 15 13.54 31.52 26.24
CA SER A 15 12.72 30.55 26.99
C SER A 15 11.50 31.29 27.57
N CYS A 16 10.58 31.65 26.71
CA CYS A 16 9.33 32.22 27.10
C CYS A 16 8.51 31.14 27.80
N SER A 17 8.48 31.21 29.11
CA SER A 17 7.63 30.36 29.95
C SER A 17 6.17 30.55 29.54
N ASN A 18 5.55 29.50 28.98
CA ASN A 18 4.09 29.48 28.70
C ASN A 18 3.25 29.71 29.97
N LEU A 19 3.86 29.63 31.13
CA LEU A 19 3.23 29.77 32.45
C LEU A 19 2.75 31.17 32.75
N LYS A 20 3.27 32.21 32.08
CA LYS A 20 2.82 33.60 32.25
C LYS A 20 1.39 33.85 31.76
N TYR A 21 0.85 32.98 30.93
CA TYR A 21 -0.50 33.06 30.38
C TYR A 21 -1.54 32.35 31.24
N LEU A 22 -1.12 31.66 32.30
CA LEU A 22 -1.98 30.95 33.24
C LEU A 22 -2.41 31.87 34.38
N GLY A 23 -3.66 31.71 34.80
CA GLY A 23 -4.18 32.36 36.00
C GLY A 23 -3.38 32.00 37.27
N ASP A 24 -3.61 32.78 38.35
CA ASP A 24 -2.80 32.59 39.59
C ASP A 24 -3.06 31.25 40.28
N HIS A 25 -4.24 30.69 40.09
CA HIS A 25 -4.63 29.37 40.64
C HIS A 25 -4.61 28.24 39.64
N GLU A 26 -4.12 28.47 38.42
CA GLU A 26 -4.02 27.46 37.35
C GLU A 26 -2.62 26.86 37.30
N ALA A 27 -2.57 25.56 37.05
CA ALA A 27 -1.32 24.85 36.79
C ALA A 27 -1.40 24.05 35.49
N LEU A 28 -0.36 24.17 34.68
CA LEU A 28 -0.21 23.40 33.45
C LEU A 28 0.09 21.95 33.77
N TYR A 29 -0.71 21.03 33.24
CA TYR A 29 -0.43 19.60 33.30
C TYR A 29 0.79 19.24 32.45
N THR A 30 1.83 18.70 33.08
CA THR A 30 3.11 18.42 32.42
C THR A 30 3.26 16.95 32.03
N GLY A 31 2.38 16.08 32.53
CA GLY A 31 2.36 14.66 32.26
C GLY A 31 2.30 13.81 33.53
N ALA A 32 2.20 12.53 33.34
CA ALA A 32 2.25 11.55 34.42
C ALA A 32 3.28 10.47 34.11
N THR A 33 3.81 9.86 35.16
CA THR A 33 4.74 8.72 35.10
C THR A 33 4.16 7.54 35.85
N VAL A 34 4.44 6.32 35.39
CA VAL A 34 4.05 5.09 36.06
C VAL A 34 5.29 4.36 36.53
N LYS A 35 5.32 3.99 37.80
CA LYS A 35 6.26 3.02 38.35
C LYS A 35 5.56 1.68 38.53
N VAL A 36 6.11 0.65 37.98
CA VAL A 36 5.59 -0.72 38.14
C VAL A 36 6.43 -1.45 39.16
N GLU A 37 5.81 -1.89 40.27
CA GLU A 37 6.43 -2.72 41.28
C GLU A 37 6.01 -4.17 41.02
N GLU A 38 6.96 -4.98 40.61
CA GLU A 38 6.75 -6.36 40.19
C GLU A 38 7.96 -7.24 40.59
N GLU A 39 7.68 -8.51 40.85
CA GLU A 39 8.73 -9.52 41.16
C GLU A 39 9.38 -10.11 39.89
N GLU A 40 8.92 -9.74 38.66
CA GLU A 40 9.27 -10.40 37.41
C GLU A 40 10.28 -9.65 36.50
N LYS A 41 10.62 -10.31 35.37
CA LYS A 41 11.71 -9.94 34.44
C LYS A 41 11.66 -8.53 33.87
N SER A 42 12.76 -7.82 33.79
CA SER A 42 12.93 -6.43 33.37
C SER A 42 12.29 -6.04 32.01
N GLY A 43 12.04 -6.98 31.11
CA GLY A 43 11.43 -6.71 29.80
C GLY A 43 9.90 -6.53 29.83
N GLU A 44 9.22 -7.33 30.64
CA GLU A 44 7.76 -7.28 30.81
C GLU A 44 7.34 -6.04 31.60
N LYS A 45 8.10 -5.72 32.63
CA LYS A 45 7.93 -4.48 33.42
C LYS A 45 7.91 -3.23 32.57
N LYS A 46 8.79 -3.13 31.56
CA LYS A 46 8.83 -2.00 30.63
C LYS A 46 7.60 -1.97 29.73
N GLN A 47 7.14 -3.11 29.26
CA GLN A 47 5.96 -3.20 28.42
C GLN A 47 4.70 -2.76 29.17
N ILE A 48 4.48 -3.29 30.39
CA ILE A 48 3.36 -2.90 31.25
C ILE A 48 3.39 -1.38 31.53
N LYS A 49 4.57 -0.85 31.88
CA LYS A 49 4.74 0.59 32.09
C LYS A 49 4.30 1.39 30.85
N ASP A 50 4.82 1.04 29.67
CA ASP A 50 4.51 1.76 28.42
C ASP A 50 3.01 1.68 28.08
N GLU A 51 2.35 0.56 28.35
CA GLU A 51 0.92 0.35 28.17
C GLU A 51 0.10 1.23 29.15
N LEU A 52 0.44 1.22 30.42
CA LEU A 52 -0.25 2.04 31.43
C LEU A 52 -0.08 3.54 31.17
N GLU A 53 1.13 4.01 30.86
CA GLU A 53 1.38 5.43 30.51
C GLU A 53 0.61 5.87 29.27
N ALA A 54 0.34 4.96 28.33
CA ALA A 54 -0.46 5.25 27.15
C ALA A 54 -1.95 5.49 27.44
N LEU A 55 -2.47 4.96 28.53
CA LEU A 55 -3.88 5.05 28.94
C LEU A 55 -4.20 6.35 29.67
N ILE A 56 -3.26 6.98 30.35
CA ILE A 56 -3.46 8.17 31.17
C ILE A 56 -4.06 9.32 30.34
N ARG A 57 -5.08 9.97 30.89
CA ARG A 57 -5.79 11.11 30.29
C ARG A 57 -6.00 12.23 31.32
N PRO A 58 -5.99 13.51 30.85
CA PRO A 58 -5.64 13.97 29.51
C PRO A 58 -4.16 13.78 29.20
N LYS A 59 -3.76 13.88 27.91
CA LYS A 59 -2.33 13.92 27.55
C LYS A 59 -1.79 15.33 27.69
N PRO A 60 -0.55 15.52 28.14
CA PRO A 60 0.05 16.84 28.23
C PRO A 60 0.24 17.45 26.84
N ASN A 61 0.32 18.78 26.78
CA ASN A 61 0.61 19.49 25.53
C ASN A 61 1.88 18.98 24.87
N SER A 62 1.85 18.87 23.53
CA SER A 62 2.98 18.35 22.75
C SER A 62 4.24 19.21 22.94
N SER A 63 5.39 18.55 23.07
CA SER A 63 6.68 19.20 23.18
C SER A 63 7.66 18.70 22.12
N ILE A 64 8.51 19.61 21.61
CA ILE A 64 9.59 19.32 20.66
C ILE A 64 10.87 19.80 21.33
N LEU A 65 11.81 18.91 21.62
CA LEU A 65 13.05 19.21 22.33
C LEU A 65 12.79 19.96 23.68
N GLY A 66 11.71 19.59 24.39
CA GLY A 66 11.32 20.24 25.62
C GLY A 66 10.54 21.55 25.49
N LEU A 67 10.42 22.10 24.28
CA LEU A 67 9.67 23.32 24.00
C LEU A 67 8.24 23.00 23.54
N ARG A 68 7.23 23.62 24.17
CA ARG A 68 5.81 23.47 23.80
C ARG A 68 5.40 24.53 22.77
N VAL A 69 5.90 24.39 21.56
CA VAL A 69 5.73 25.38 20.47
C VAL A 69 4.26 25.61 20.12
N LYS A 70 3.46 24.56 20.06
CA LYS A 70 2.03 24.67 19.75
C LYS A 70 1.24 25.37 20.86
N LEU A 71 1.56 25.10 22.13
CA LEU A 71 0.98 25.81 23.26
C LEU A 71 1.37 27.31 23.24
N TYR A 72 2.62 27.61 22.86
CA TYR A 72 3.09 28.96 22.69
C TYR A 72 2.32 29.71 21.57
N ALA A 73 2.10 29.03 20.45
CA ALA A 73 1.31 29.55 19.33
C ALA A 73 -0.14 29.87 19.75
N TRP A 74 -0.78 28.99 20.51
CA TRP A 74 -2.12 29.21 21.06
C TRP A 74 -2.18 30.45 21.96
N ASN A 75 -1.21 30.56 22.86
CA ASN A 75 -1.16 31.65 23.82
C ASN A 75 -0.91 33.01 23.15
N ILE A 76 0.00 33.09 22.16
CA ILE A 76 0.27 34.32 21.39
C ILE A 76 -0.93 34.72 20.54
N ALA A 77 -1.62 33.76 19.94
CA ALA A 77 -2.77 34.05 19.11
C ALA A 77 -3.93 34.74 19.85
N GLY A 78 -4.01 34.56 21.16
CA GLY A 78 -5.05 35.17 22.02
C GLY A 78 -6.45 34.79 21.51
N ASN A 79 -7.37 35.78 21.54
CA ASN A 79 -8.75 35.64 21.03
C ASN A 79 -8.93 36.44 19.73
N PRO A 80 -8.69 35.82 18.55
CA PRO A 80 -8.79 36.52 17.28
C PRO A 80 -10.23 36.91 16.94
N LYS A 81 -10.46 38.20 16.67
CA LYS A 81 -11.78 38.72 16.30
C LYS A 81 -12.25 38.34 14.89
N LYS A 82 -11.34 37.93 13.98
CA LYS A 82 -11.64 37.54 12.59
C LYS A 82 -11.19 36.11 12.32
N GLU A 83 -12.11 35.26 11.84
CA GLU A 83 -11.85 33.82 11.58
C GLU A 83 -10.74 33.54 10.55
N LYS A 84 -10.51 34.41 9.59
CA LYS A 84 -9.50 34.30 8.54
C LYS A 84 -8.23 35.12 8.80
N SER A 85 -8.00 35.59 10.02
CA SER A 85 -6.80 36.35 10.39
C SER A 85 -5.59 35.40 10.57
N PRO A 86 -4.34 35.89 10.42
CA PRO A 86 -3.15 35.13 10.76
C PRO A 86 -3.14 34.60 12.19
N ALA A 87 -3.71 35.41 13.15
CA ALA A 87 -3.88 34.99 14.54
C ALA A 87 -4.85 33.82 14.69
N ALA A 88 -5.97 33.79 13.94
CA ALA A 88 -6.90 32.66 13.94
C ALA A 88 -6.27 31.40 13.35
N MET A 89 -5.45 31.55 12.31
CA MET A 89 -4.70 30.44 11.73
C MET A 89 -3.66 29.89 12.72
N LEU A 90 -2.97 30.76 13.43
CA LEU A 90 -2.00 30.39 14.45
C LEU A 90 -2.69 29.68 15.64
N LYS A 91 -3.88 30.14 16.03
CA LYS A 91 -4.70 29.50 17.09
C LYS A 91 -5.17 28.12 16.70
N ARG A 92 -5.63 27.90 15.45
CA ARG A 92 -6.00 26.57 14.92
C ARG A 92 -4.84 25.60 14.87
N TRP A 93 -3.63 26.09 14.61
CA TRP A 93 -2.42 25.27 14.63
C TRP A 93 -1.92 25.01 16.07
N GLY A 94 -2.21 25.91 17.00
CA GLY A 94 -1.84 25.83 18.40
C GLY A 94 -2.59 24.71 19.14
N GLU A 95 -2.13 24.41 20.35
CA GLU A 95 -2.79 23.50 21.29
C GLU A 95 -3.24 24.32 22.53
N GLU A 96 -4.49 24.15 22.90
CA GLU A 96 -5.02 24.71 24.15
C GLU A 96 -4.26 24.19 25.37
N PRO A 97 -4.02 25.03 26.41
CA PRO A 97 -3.35 24.56 27.62
C PRO A 97 -4.16 23.46 28.29
N VAL A 98 -3.57 22.33 28.54
CA VAL A 98 -4.15 21.26 29.36
C VAL A 98 -3.83 21.58 30.81
N LEU A 99 -4.86 21.88 31.59
CA LEU A 99 -4.70 22.27 32.98
C LEU A 99 -4.73 21.07 33.91
N MET A 100 -4.17 21.24 35.10
CA MET A 100 -4.21 20.20 36.13
C MET A 100 -5.64 20.01 36.69
N SER A 101 -6.52 21.01 36.58
CA SER A 101 -7.96 20.91 36.87
C SER A 101 -8.69 19.90 35.97
N ASP A 102 -8.18 19.66 34.72
CA ASP A 102 -8.77 18.73 33.79
C ASP A 102 -8.32 17.28 34.08
N PHE A 103 -7.38 17.10 35.01
CA PHE A 103 -6.81 15.82 35.37
C PHE A 103 -7.53 15.24 36.60
N SER A 104 -8.18 14.10 36.43
CA SER A 104 -8.79 13.34 37.53
C SER A 104 -7.86 12.20 37.94
N LEU A 105 -7.27 12.28 39.13
CA LEU A 105 -6.38 11.24 39.67
C LEU A 105 -7.12 9.91 39.85
N GLU A 106 -8.31 9.97 40.51
CA GLU A 106 -9.11 8.78 40.79
C GLU A 106 -9.58 8.06 39.53
N HIS A 107 -10.03 8.82 38.52
CA HIS A 107 -10.41 8.24 37.24
C HIS A 107 -9.25 7.47 36.60
N ASN A 108 -8.06 8.07 36.58
CA ASN A 108 -6.87 7.41 36.01
C ASN A 108 -6.46 6.18 36.83
N ILE A 109 -6.49 6.23 38.17
CA ILE A 109 -6.25 5.06 39.04
C ILE A 109 -7.17 3.90 38.66
N ASN A 110 -8.49 4.17 38.53
CA ASN A 110 -9.48 3.16 38.16
C ASN A 110 -9.24 2.58 36.75
N VAL A 111 -8.89 3.43 35.78
CA VAL A 111 -8.56 2.97 34.41
C VAL A 111 -7.32 2.07 34.39
N LEU A 112 -6.27 2.47 35.11
CA LEU A 112 -5.03 1.69 35.17
C LEU A 112 -5.24 0.34 35.88
N ARG A 113 -5.96 0.35 37.02
CA ARG A 113 -6.32 -0.89 37.75
C ARG A 113 -7.16 -1.81 36.91
N SER A 114 -8.23 -1.32 36.28
CA SER A 114 -9.08 -2.14 35.41
C SER A 114 -8.33 -2.72 34.22
N HIS A 115 -7.37 -1.99 33.66
CA HIS A 115 -6.51 -2.53 32.59
C HIS A 115 -5.66 -3.70 33.09
N LEU A 116 -5.07 -3.60 34.26
CA LEU A 116 -4.29 -4.68 34.87
C LEU A 116 -5.17 -5.89 35.21
N GLU A 117 -6.33 -5.70 35.82
CA GLU A 117 -7.30 -6.76 36.09
C GLU A 117 -7.73 -7.48 34.79
N ASN A 118 -8.05 -6.73 33.73
CA ASN A 118 -8.38 -7.25 32.41
C ASN A 118 -7.23 -8.02 31.75
N SER A 119 -5.99 -7.75 32.17
CA SER A 119 -4.77 -8.43 31.70
C SER A 119 -4.35 -9.60 32.61
N GLY A 120 -5.20 -9.99 33.58
CA GLY A 120 -4.98 -11.14 34.45
C GLY A 120 -4.28 -10.84 35.77
N TYR A 121 -4.04 -9.57 36.10
CA TYR A 121 -3.49 -9.16 37.40
C TYR A 121 -4.63 -8.84 38.38
N PHE A 122 -5.37 -9.85 38.81
CA PHE A 122 -6.60 -9.66 39.62
C PHE A 122 -6.36 -9.05 41.01
N ARG A 123 -5.14 -9.09 41.50
CA ARG A 123 -4.75 -8.47 42.78
C ARG A 123 -4.00 -7.16 42.62
N ALA A 124 -4.10 -6.54 41.44
CA ALA A 124 -3.40 -5.29 41.16
C ALA A 124 -3.92 -4.14 42.04
N VAL A 125 -3.00 -3.39 42.62
CA VAL A 125 -3.27 -2.16 43.35
C VAL A 125 -2.56 -1.00 42.63
N VAL A 126 -3.30 0.05 42.35
CA VAL A 126 -2.73 1.27 41.77
C VAL A 126 -2.95 2.43 42.74
N GLU A 127 -1.86 3.04 43.17
CA GLU A 127 -1.84 4.24 43.96
C GLU A 127 -1.34 5.40 43.12
N GLY A 128 -1.75 6.61 43.40
CA GLY A 128 -1.31 7.79 42.66
C GLY A 128 -1.24 9.03 43.54
N ASP A 129 -0.33 9.90 43.18
CA ASP A 129 -0.16 11.20 43.84
C ASP A 129 0.06 12.31 42.81
N THR A 130 -0.23 13.55 43.18
CA THR A 130 -0.06 14.73 42.33
C THR A 130 0.92 15.71 42.95
N THR A 131 1.83 16.21 42.17
CA THR A 131 2.80 17.21 42.60
C THR A 131 2.62 18.52 41.87
N TRP A 132 2.67 19.61 42.60
CA TRP A 132 2.48 20.98 42.13
C TRP A 132 3.70 21.82 42.45
N LYS A 133 4.32 22.41 41.43
CA LYS A 133 5.45 23.32 41.63
C LYS A 133 5.47 24.40 40.54
N ASN A 134 5.49 25.68 40.93
CA ASN A 134 5.68 26.80 40.00
C ASN A 134 4.69 26.78 38.80
N LYS A 135 3.38 26.74 39.06
CA LYS A 135 2.30 26.65 38.05
C LYS A 135 2.43 25.45 37.10
N LYS A 136 3.11 24.36 37.51
CA LYS A 136 3.19 23.09 36.83
C LYS A 136 2.67 22.00 37.75
N GLY A 137 1.85 21.11 37.19
CA GLY A 137 1.36 19.91 37.86
C GLY A 137 1.79 18.64 37.12
N SER A 138 2.10 17.60 37.87
CA SER A 138 2.35 16.27 37.34
C SER A 138 1.76 15.22 38.26
N ALA A 139 1.53 14.02 37.75
CA ALA A 139 1.09 12.87 38.52
C ALA A 139 2.12 11.74 38.48
N GLU A 140 2.20 11.00 39.57
CA GLU A 140 2.97 9.77 39.63
C GLU A 140 2.05 8.64 40.09
N PHE A 141 2.10 7.51 39.38
CA PHE A 141 1.33 6.31 39.72
C PHE A 141 2.29 5.20 40.08
N ILE A 142 1.95 4.44 41.12
CA ILE A 142 2.64 3.23 41.54
C ILE A 142 1.68 2.07 41.32
N ALA A 143 1.99 1.19 40.36
CA ALA A 143 1.22 0.01 40.04
C ALA A 143 1.91 -1.23 40.64
N LYS A 144 1.29 -1.80 41.65
CA LYS A 144 1.67 -3.09 42.23
C LYS A 144 0.85 -4.17 41.57
N THR A 145 1.43 -4.94 40.66
CA THR A 145 0.65 -5.86 39.81
C THR A 145 0.22 -7.12 40.53
N GLY A 146 1.06 -7.62 41.44
CA GLY A 146 0.90 -8.98 41.93
C GLY A 146 1.11 -10.02 40.83
N PRO A 147 0.86 -11.30 41.11
CA PRO A 147 1.05 -12.40 40.17
C PRO A 147 -0.01 -12.36 39.05
N GLN A 148 0.43 -12.66 37.81
CA GLN A 148 -0.47 -12.80 36.66
C GLN A 148 -1.12 -14.17 36.66
N TYR A 149 -2.44 -14.19 36.49
CA TYR A 149 -3.20 -15.45 36.40
C TYR A 149 -3.10 -16.03 34.99
N THR A 150 -2.92 -17.36 34.92
CA THR A 150 -2.84 -18.11 33.65
C THR A 150 -4.06 -19.02 33.47
N ILE A 151 -4.42 -19.30 32.25
CA ILE A 151 -5.53 -20.20 31.90
C ILE A 151 -5.06 -21.64 32.18
N ARG A 152 -5.76 -22.36 33.06
CA ARG A 152 -5.52 -23.77 33.33
C ARG A 152 -6.26 -24.64 32.32
N GLU A 153 -7.57 -24.44 32.17
CA GLU A 153 -8.42 -25.21 31.28
C GLU A 153 -9.46 -24.32 30.59
N VAL A 154 -9.87 -24.73 29.37
CA VAL A 154 -10.97 -24.10 28.63
C VAL A 154 -12.00 -25.16 28.32
N ASN A 155 -13.20 -25.00 28.89
CA ASN A 155 -14.31 -25.93 28.76
C ASN A 155 -15.37 -25.40 27.78
N PHE A 156 -15.59 -26.11 26.67
CA PHE A 156 -16.60 -25.81 25.70
C PHE A 156 -17.87 -26.63 26.02
N PRO A 157 -19.09 -26.16 25.65
CA PRO A 157 -20.34 -26.82 25.97
C PRO A 157 -20.43 -28.21 25.33
N LYS A 158 -20.68 -29.24 26.15
CA LYS A 158 -20.82 -30.62 25.74
C LYS A 158 -22.31 -31.03 25.89
N SER A 159 -23.10 -30.84 24.83
CA SER A 159 -24.49 -31.34 24.80
C SER A 159 -24.90 -31.73 23.38
N ASP A 160 -25.99 -32.45 23.23
CA ASP A 160 -26.52 -32.86 21.92
C ASP A 160 -27.19 -31.74 21.15
N HIS A 161 -27.36 -30.56 21.74
CA HIS A 161 -27.97 -29.42 21.07
C HIS A 161 -27.13 -28.97 19.87
N PRO A 162 -27.71 -28.73 18.67
CA PRO A 162 -26.99 -28.40 17.44
C PRO A 162 -26.07 -27.18 17.57
N LEU A 163 -26.46 -26.17 18.34
CA LEU A 163 -25.65 -24.97 18.60
C LEU A 163 -24.40 -25.30 19.41
N HIS A 164 -24.54 -26.10 20.50
CA HIS A 164 -23.44 -26.49 21.36
C HIS A 164 -22.40 -27.34 20.61
N LYS A 165 -22.85 -28.30 19.78
CA LYS A 165 -21.96 -29.06 18.87
C LYS A 165 -21.27 -28.15 17.88
N ALA A 166 -21.91 -27.09 17.40
CA ALA A 166 -21.33 -26.14 16.49
C ALA A 166 -20.28 -25.25 17.20
N ILE A 167 -20.52 -24.84 18.45
CA ILE A 167 -19.55 -24.07 19.28
C ILE A 167 -18.32 -24.93 19.59
N ASP A 168 -18.49 -26.15 20.08
CA ASP A 168 -17.37 -27.05 20.38
C ASP A 168 -16.53 -27.30 19.11
N SER A 169 -17.19 -27.69 18.01
CA SER A 169 -16.52 -27.92 16.74
C SER A 169 -15.89 -26.64 16.13
N ALA A 170 -16.30 -25.44 16.55
CA ALA A 170 -15.66 -24.19 16.17
C ALA A 170 -14.29 -24.02 16.85
N SER A 171 -14.06 -24.69 17.97
CA SER A 171 -12.78 -24.67 18.68
C SER A 171 -11.71 -25.58 18.06
N ILE A 172 -12.08 -26.47 17.13
CA ILE A 172 -11.22 -27.51 16.56
C ILE A 172 -10.99 -27.27 15.05
N SER A 173 -9.74 -27.41 14.59
CA SER A 173 -9.41 -27.36 13.17
C SER A 173 -9.83 -28.63 12.45
N ARG A 174 -10.71 -28.53 11.44
CA ARG A 174 -11.14 -29.67 10.60
C ARG A 174 -9.99 -30.39 9.87
N ARG A 175 -8.90 -29.66 9.53
CA ARG A 175 -7.77 -30.23 8.77
C ARG A 175 -6.70 -30.89 9.65
N ARG A 176 -6.55 -30.46 10.90
CA ARG A 176 -5.40 -30.83 11.75
C ARG A 176 -5.81 -31.48 13.07
N GLY A 177 -7.10 -31.55 13.39
CA GLY A 177 -7.60 -32.06 14.68
C GLY A 177 -7.13 -31.24 15.91
N ARG A 178 -6.41 -30.11 15.69
CA ARG A 178 -5.88 -29.26 16.75
C ARG A 178 -6.88 -28.17 17.12
N ARG A 179 -6.92 -27.83 18.41
CA ARG A 179 -7.68 -26.66 18.86
C ARG A 179 -7.15 -25.40 18.20
N ILE A 180 -8.05 -24.57 17.66
CA ILE A 180 -7.81 -23.29 17.03
C ILE A 180 -8.38 -22.13 17.83
N SER A 181 -8.89 -22.41 19.03
CA SER A 181 -9.32 -21.39 19.99
C SER A 181 -8.15 -20.44 20.29
N LEU A 182 -8.45 -19.17 20.46
CA LEU A 182 -7.50 -18.16 20.92
C LEU A 182 -7.18 -18.36 22.39
N LEU A 183 -8.09 -19.01 23.15
CA LEU A 183 -7.90 -19.36 24.56
C LEU A 183 -7.07 -20.64 24.64
N LYS A 184 -5.88 -20.58 25.21
CA LYS A 184 -4.96 -21.70 25.31
C LYS A 184 -4.55 -21.93 26.77
N PRO A 185 -4.57 -23.16 27.24
CA PRO A 185 -3.99 -23.49 28.54
C PRO A 185 -2.51 -23.04 28.61
N GLY A 186 -2.13 -22.49 29.76
CA GLY A 186 -0.78 -21.96 30.03
C GLY A 186 -0.54 -20.51 29.56
N GLU A 187 -1.41 -19.93 28.75
CA GLU A 187 -1.31 -18.52 28.36
C GLU A 187 -1.92 -17.61 29.45
N PRO A 188 -1.46 -16.37 29.60
CA PRO A 188 -2.02 -15.42 30.54
C PRO A 188 -3.50 -15.15 30.28
N PHE A 189 -4.27 -14.95 31.36
CA PHE A 189 -5.65 -14.44 31.23
C PHE A 189 -5.63 -13.06 30.62
N ASN A 190 -6.48 -12.85 29.61
CA ASN A 190 -6.66 -11.56 28.97
C ASN A 190 -8.10 -11.41 28.46
N LEU A 191 -8.81 -10.39 28.96
CA LEU A 191 -10.21 -10.15 28.60
C LEU A 191 -10.39 -9.80 27.13
N ASP A 192 -9.41 -9.13 26.50
CA ASP A 192 -9.53 -8.80 25.08
C ASP A 192 -9.41 -10.05 24.20
N VAL A 193 -8.55 -11.02 24.58
CA VAL A 193 -8.49 -12.34 23.92
C VAL A 193 -9.80 -13.12 24.08
N ILE A 194 -10.46 -12.99 25.24
CA ILE A 194 -11.78 -13.60 25.48
C ILE A 194 -12.84 -12.96 24.58
N LYS A 195 -12.85 -11.64 24.42
CA LYS A 195 -13.74 -10.94 23.48
C LYS A 195 -13.49 -11.37 22.03
N ASP A 196 -12.21 -11.41 21.63
CA ASP A 196 -11.80 -11.86 20.30
C ASP A 196 -12.24 -13.32 20.02
N GLU A 197 -12.19 -14.20 21.01
CA GLU A 197 -12.68 -15.58 20.89
C GLU A 197 -14.20 -15.64 20.71
N ARG A 198 -14.97 -14.82 21.44
CA ARG A 198 -16.42 -14.70 21.23
C ARG A 198 -16.74 -14.27 19.80
N ASP A 199 -16.04 -13.25 19.30
CA ASP A 199 -16.20 -12.76 17.93
C ASP A 199 -15.79 -13.81 16.90
N ARG A 200 -14.73 -14.58 17.18
CA ARG A 200 -14.29 -15.69 16.34
C ARG A 200 -15.36 -16.81 16.25
N ILE A 201 -15.94 -17.18 17.40
CA ILE A 201 -17.02 -18.19 17.44
C ILE A 201 -18.24 -17.69 16.69
N ASP A 202 -18.69 -16.44 16.91
CA ASP A 202 -19.77 -15.81 16.15
C ASP A 202 -19.55 -15.90 14.63
N ALA A 203 -18.35 -15.49 14.19
CA ALA A 203 -18.00 -15.52 12.77
C ALA A 203 -18.05 -16.94 12.18
N VAL A 204 -17.65 -17.97 12.94
CA VAL A 204 -17.71 -19.38 12.51
C VAL A 204 -19.14 -19.89 12.47
N LEU A 205 -19.95 -19.58 13.47
CA LEU A 205 -21.35 -20.00 13.54
C LEU A 205 -22.18 -19.36 12.42
N LYS A 206 -21.99 -18.09 12.13
CA LYS A 206 -22.64 -17.41 11.00
C LYS A 206 -22.23 -17.98 9.64
N GLN A 207 -21.06 -18.62 9.52
CA GLN A 207 -20.69 -19.37 8.31
C GLN A 207 -21.35 -20.76 8.24
N ARG A 208 -22.06 -21.19 9.30
CA ARG A 208 -22.70 -22.50 9.42
C ARG A 208 -24.23 -22.44 9.52
N GLY A 209 -24.80 -21.29 9.17
CA GLY A 209 -26.25 -21.10 9.14
C GLY A 209 -26.88 -20.38 10.32
N PHE A 210 -26.16 -20.10 11.39
CA PHE A 210 -26.73 -19.44 12.59
C PHE A 210 -26.82 -17.92 12.37
N PHE A 211 -27.80 -17.49 11.58
CA PHE A 211 -27.93 -16.09 11.15
C PHE A 211 -28.13 -15.10 12.30
N PHE A 212 -29.06 -15.43 13.24
CA PHE A 212 -29.41 -14.56 14.38
C PHE A 212 -28.47 -14.68 15.56
N PHE A 213 -27.49 -15.59 15.51
CA PHE A 213 -26.48 -15.68 16.56
C PHE A 213 -25.61 -14.43 16.60
N SER A 214 -25.15 -14.02 17.79
CA SER A 214 -24.20 -12.95 17.97
C SER A 214 -23.18 -13.29 19.08
N ALA A 215 -22.02 -12.62 19.10
CA ALA A 215 -21.05 -12.78 20.17
C ALA A 215 -21.64 -12.51 21.56
N ASP A 216 -22.67 -11.66 21.64
CA ASP A 216 -23.35 -11.36 22.90
C ASP A 216 -24.21 -12.48 23.44
N ASN A 217 -24.51 -13.49 22.63
CA ASN A 217 -25.18 -14.70 23.10
C ASN A 217 -24.23 -15.65 23.85
N LEU A 218 -22.92 -15.41 23.84
CA LEU A 218 -21.94 -16.14 24.59
C LEU A 218 -21.65 -15.47 25.93
N ILE A 219 -21.50 -16.29 26.97
CA ILE A 219 -20.95 -15.91 28.25
C ILE A 219 -19.71 -16.75 28.52
N MET A 220 -18.63 -16.10 29.02
CA MET A 220 -17.42 -16.76 29.46
C MET A 220 -17.37 -16.67 30.98
N LEU A 221 -17.67 -17.76 31.67
CA LEU A 221 -17.55 -17.84 33.11
C LEU A 221 -16.09 -18.13 33.44
N THR A 222 -15.55 -17.42 34.43
CA THR A 222 -14.17 -17.55 34.88
C THR A 222 -14.17 -17.99 36.34
N ASP A 223 -13.58 -19.14 36.62
CA ASP A 223 -13.32 -19.61 37.97
C ASP A 223 -11.84 -19.38 38.32
N SER A 224 -11.58 -18.47 39.24
CA SER A 224 -10.26 -18.13 39.74
C SER A 224 -9.89 -18.82 41.08
N THR A 225 -10.73 -19.75 41.53
CA THR A 225 -10.49 -20.50 42.80
C THR A 225 -9.73 -21.79 42.58
N VAL A 226 -9.37 -22.11 41.35
CA VAL A 226 -8.78 -23.38 40.90
C VAL A 226 -7.25 -23.32 40.89
N GLY A 227 -6.60 -23.52 41.99
CA GLY A 227 -5.14 -23.56 42.09
C GLY A 227 -4.47 -22.19 42.29
N GLU A 228 -3.13 -22.18 42.38
CA GLU A 228 -2.36 -20.95 42.60
C GLU A 228 -2.24 -20.13 41.30
N HIS A 229 -2.85 -18.95 41.29
CA HIS A 229 -2.81 -17.99 40.16
C HIS A 229 -3.24 -18.61 38.81
N GLN A 230 -4.27 -19.46 38.86
CA GLN A 230 -4.84 -20.10 37.69
C GLN A 230 -6.35 -19.80 37.55
N VAL A 231 -6.86 -19.89 36.32
CA VAL A 231 -8.28 -19.76 36.03
C VAL A 231 -8.76 -20.87 35.10
N ASP A 232 -9.96 -21.36 35.36
CA ASP A 232 -10.71 -22.18 34.40
C ASP A 232 -11.74 -21.32 33.69
N LEU A 233 -11.83 -21.48 32.37
CA LEU A 233 -12.78 -20.76 31.52
C LEU A 233 -13.87 -21.73 31.05
N PHE A 234 -15.13 -21.33 31.21
CA PHE A 234 -16.28 -22.05 30.73
C PHE A 234 -17.04 -21.25 29.68
N VAL A 235 -17.05 -21.76 28.46
CA VAL A 235 -17.75 -21.15 27.32
C VAL A 235 -19.18 -21.64 27.34
N ASN A 236 -20.16 -20.77 27.59
CA ASN A 236 -21.58 -21.09 27.64
C ASN A 236 -22.40 -20.13 26.80
N THR A 237 -23.64 -20.55 26.48
CA THR A 237 -24.66 -19.68 25.92
C THR A 237 -25.42 -18.99 27.03
N LYS A 238 -25.85 -17.75 26.83
CA LYS A 238 -26.72 -17.06 27.80
C LYS A 238 -28.08 -17.69 27.89
N PRO A 239 -28.69 -17.80 29.11
CA PRO A 239 -30.01 -18.39 29.29
C PRO A 239 -31.14 -17.61 28.59
N ASP A 240 -31.01 -16.29 28.47
CA ASP A 240 -31.97 -15.37 27.87
C ASP A 240 -31.82 -15.19 26.36
N MET A 241 -31.02 -16.08 25.72
CA MET A 241 -30.79 -16.05 24.27
C MET A 241 -32.11 -16.28 23.49
N HIS A 242 -32.36 -15.43 22.48
CA HIS A 242 -33.52 -15.58 21.61
C HIS A 242 -33.51 -16.95 20.92
N PRO A 243 -34.65 -17.70 20.86
CA PRO A 243 -34.70 -19.06 20.29
C PRO A 243 -34.14 -19.17 18.86
N ASP A 244 -34.34 -18.16 18.03
CA ASP A 244 -33.85 -18.17 16.65
C ASP A 244 -32.29 -18.11 16.57
N ALA A 245 -31.61 -17.60 17.60
CA ALA A 245 -30.15 -17.58 17.62
C ALA A 245 -29.57 -19.02 17.71
N GLY A 246 -30.35 -20.00 18.20
CA GLY A 246 -29.96 -21.40 18.24
C GLY A 246 -30.28 -22.20 16.98
N LYS A 247 -30.99 -21.61 16.00
CA LYS A 247 -31.45 -22.30 14.78
C LYS A 247 -30.55 -22.00 13.58
N LYS A 248 -30.48 -22.97 12.65
CA LYS A 248 -29.85 -22.77 11.34
C LYS A 248 -30.90 -22.29 10.35
N PHE A 249 -30.51 -21.32 9.54
CA PHE A 249 -31.32 -20.69 8.51
C PHE A 249 -30.84 -21.05 7.11
N TYR A 250 -31.79 -21.19 6.19
CA TYR A 250 -31.59 -21.47 4.78
C TYR A 250 -32.03 -20.25 3.94
N ILE A 251 -31.42 -20.05 2.80
CA ILE A 251 -31.87 -19.07 1.84
C ILE A 251 -33.10 -19.60 1.11
N ASN A 252 -34.18 -18.82 1.12
CA ASN A 252 -35.40 -19.14 0.36
C ASN A 252 -35.30 -18.46 -1.03
N ASP A 253 -35.65 -17.20 -1.14
CA ASP A 253 -35.58 -16.42 -2.39
C ASP A 253 -34.55 -15.32 -2.33
N ILE A 254 -34.01 -14.97 -3.51
CA ILE A 254 -33.07 -13.87 -3.68
C ILE A 254 -33.68 -12.85 -4.63
N PHE A 255 -33.85 -11.61 -4.18
CA PHE A 255 -34.40 -10.49 -4.96
C PHE A 255 -33.35 -9.40 -5.15
N ILE A 256 -33.19 -8.90 -6.38
CA ILE A 256 -32.26 -7.83 -6.75
C ILE A 256 -33.04 -6.68 -7.36
N PHE A 257 -33.11 -5.57 -6.65
CA PHE A 257 -33.74 -4.32 -7.11
C PHE A 257 -32.67 -3.39 -7.68
N THR A 258 -32.67 -3.19 -9.00
CA THR A 258 -31.58 -2.56 -9.73
C THR A 258 -31.64 -1.04 -9.79
N ASN A 259 -32.76 -0.44 -9.40
CA ASN A 259 -32.99 1.01 -9.51
C ASN A 259 -33.50 1.60 -8.18
N TYR A 260 -32.86 1.22 -7.08
CA TYR A 260 -33.22 1.70 -5.75
C TYR A 260 -32.72 3.13 -5.55
N ASP A 261 -33.62 4.05 -5.15
CA ASP A 261 -33.28 5.42 -4.80
C ASP A 261 -33.39 5.62 -3.29
N LEU A 262 -32.27 5.99 -2.66
CA LEU A 262 -32.21 6.31 -1.22
C LEU A 262 -32.98 7.56 -0.81
N GLY A 263 -33.25 8.46 -1.76
CA GLY A 263 -33.95 9.74 -1.53
C GLY A 263 -35.46 9.70 -1.79
N ALA A 264 -35.97 8.62 -2.35
CA ALA A 264 -37.38 8.48 -2.63
C ALA A 264 -38.21 8.25 -1.34
N GLN A 265 -39.28 8.99 -1.13
CA GLN A 265 -40.19 8.82 0.01
C GLN A 265 -40.86 7.43 0.08
N ALA A 266 -41.00 6.76 -1.05
CA ALA A 266 -41.39 5.35 -1.16
C ALA A 266 -40.49 4.69 -2.20
N ALA A 267 -39.53 3.89 -1.74
CA ALA A 267 -38.73 3.06 -2.63
C ALA A 267 -39.65 2.02 -3.26
N ASP A 268 -39.70 1.97 -4.61
CA ASP A 268 -40.42 0.92 -5.32
C ASP A 268 -39.75 -0.44 -5.07
N THR A 269 -40.30 -1.18 -4.12
CA THR A 269 -39.92 -2.55 -3.76
C THR A 269 -40.97 -3.56 -4.22
N SER A 270 -41.87 -3.17 -5.17
CA SER A 270 -42.84 -4.07 -5.78
C SER A 270 -42.14 -5.23 -6.48
N LYS A 271 -42.65 -6.43 -6.30
CA LYS A 271 -42.17 -7.66 -6.94
C LYS A 271 -42.91 -8.01 -8.22
N GLU A 272 -43.90 -7.21 -8.63
CA GLU A 272 -44.80 -7.51 -9.77
C GLU A 272 -44.02 -7.71 -11.09
N ASN A 273 -42.92 -6.96 -11.31
CA ASN A 273 -42.08 -7.06 -12.48
C ASN A 273 -40.80 -7.92 -12.26
N ALA A 274 -40.78 -8.76 -11.23
CA ALA A 274 -39.65 -9.61 -10.93
C ALA A 274 -39.47 -10.70 -12.00
N LYS A 275 -38.32 -10.70 -12.68
CA LYS A 275 -37.95 -11.70 -13.68
C LYS A 275 -37.09 -12.78 -13.02
N PHE A 276 -37.55 -14.01 -13.04
CA PHE A 276 -36.76 -15.16 -12.55
C PHE A 276 -35.61 -15.49 -13.51
N HIS A 277 -34.42 -15.71 -12.96
CA HIS A 277 -33.24 -16.12 -13.71
C HIS A 277 -32.34 -17.00 -12.85
N GLU A 278 -32.19 -18.28 -13.22
CA GLU A 278 -31.25 -19.21 -12.61
C GLU A 278 -31.18 -19.17 -11.07
N GLY A 279 -32.34 -19.17 -10.37
CA GLY A 279 -32.42 -19.26 -8.91
C GLY A 279 -32.51 -17.91 -8.18
N TYR A 280 -32.66 -16.79 -8.87
CA TYR A 280 -32.88 -15.46 -8.28
C TYR A 280 -33.82 -14.60 -9.13
N TYR A 281 -34.40 -13.58 -8.52
CA TYR A 281 -35.31 -12.64 -9.12
C TYR A 281 -34.64 -11.28 -9.34
N VAL A 282 -34.78 -10.70 -10.52
CA VAL A 282 -34.30 -9.35 -10.86
C VAL A 282 -35.48 -8.45 -11.14
N VAL A 283 -35.58 -7.36 -10.38
CA VAL A 283 -36.53 -6.28 -10.58
C VAL A 283 -35.80 -5.14 -11.24
N ASP A 284 -35.97 -5.02 -12.56
CA ASP A 284 -35.32 -4.00 -13.42
C ASP A 284 -36.37 -3.39 -14.37
N ASN A 285 -37.13 -2.43 -13.86
CA ASN A 285 -38.22 -1.78 -14.58
C ASN A 285 -37.75 -1.05 -15.86
N ASN A 286 -36.48 -0.58 -15.84
CA ASN A 286 -35.90 0.17 -16.97
C ASN A 286 -35.11 -0.72 -17.94
N ASN A 287 -35.02 -2.02 -17.66
CA ASN A 287 -34.26 -2.99 -18.45
C ASN A 287 -32.80 -2.58 -18.71
N TYR A 288 -32.17 -1.98 -17.70
CA TYR A 288 -30.78 -1.47 -17.80
C TYR A 288 -29.74 -2.59 -17.79
N TYR A 289 -30.04 -3.72 -17.14
CA TYR A 289 -29.08 -4.79 -16.93
C TYR A 289 -29.56 -6.12 -17.52
N LYS A 290 -28.64 -6.90 -18.06
CA LYS A 290 -28.88 -8.32 -18.35
C LYS A 290 -28.87 -9.11 -17.05
N PRO A 291 -29.86 -9.95 -16.73
CA PRO A 291 -29.87 -10.74 -15.49
C PRO A 291 -28.58 -11.51 -15.24
N LYS A 292 -27.96 -12.07 -16.25
CA LYS A 292 -26.69 -12.81 -16.20
C LYS A 292 -25.52 -12.03 -15.53
N LEU A 293 -25.59 -10.69 -15.44
CA LEU A 293 -24.63 -9.90 -14.69
C LEU A 293 -24.56 -10.29 -13.23
N PHE A 294 -25.70 -10.52 -12.60
CA PHE A 294 -25.82 -10.81 -11.17
C PHE A 294 -25.39 -12.24 -10.83
N GLN A 295 -25.50 -13.18 -11.77
CA GLN A 295 -25.01 -14.55 -11.61
C GLN A 295 -23.53 -14.58 -11.22
N GLN A 296 -22.72 -13.69 -11.79
CA GLN A 296 -21.31 -13.58 -11.46
C GLN A 296 -21.06 -12.97 -10.08
N ALA A 297 -22.00 -12.22 -9.53
CA ALA A 297 -21.88 -11.57 -8.23
C ALA A 297 -22.38 -12.43 -7.07
N LEU A 298 -23.47 -13.18 -7.27
CA LEU A 298 -24.04 -14.05 -6.26
C LEU A 298 -23.11 -15.21 -5.90
N GLN A 299 -22.92 -15.48 -4.60
CA GLN A 299 -22.03 -16.51 -4.08
C GLN A 299 -22.78 -17.58 -3.27
N PHE A 300 -24.11 -17.52 -3.25
CA PHE A 300 -25.01 -18.49 -2.65
C PHE A 300 -26.28 -18.62 -3.49
N SER A 301 -26.99 -19.72 -3.32
CA SER A 301 -28.19 -20.08 -4.05
C SER A 301 -29.35 -20.35 -3.11
N SER A 302 -30.60 -20.36 -3.62
CA SER A 302 -31.78 -20.82 -2.91
C SER A 302 -31.59 -22.26 -2.43
N GLY A 303 -32.03 -22.57 -1.23
CA GLY A 303 -31.89 -23.88 -0.58
C GLY A 303 -30.58 -24.10 0.18
N GLU A 304 -29.57 -23.25 0.03
CA GLU A 304 -28.34 -23.36 0.77
C GLU A 304 -28.45 -22.77 2.19
N TYR A 305 -27.61 -23.28 3.11
CA TYR A 305 -27.46 -22.64 4.42
C TYR A 305 -26.95 -21.23 4.29
N TYR A 306 -27.51 -20.31 5.10
CA TYR A 306 -26.90 -18.98 5.23
C TYR A 306 -25.42 -19.10 5.58
N ASN A 307 -24.60 -18.32 4.89
CA ASN A 307 -23.17 -18.24 5.12
C ASN A 307 -22.72 -16.78 5.05
N ARG A 308 -22.25 -16.22 6.18
CA ARG A 308 -21.83 -14.83 6.26
C ARG A 308 -20.67 -14.48 5.31
N ARG A 309 -19.77 -15.44 5.05
CA ARG A 309 -18.69 -15.22 4.11
C ARG A 309 -19.22 -15.05 2.69
N ASP A 310 -20.15 -15.89 2.26
CA ASP A 310 -20.71 -15.85 0.91
C ASP A 310 -21.66 -14.66 0.74
N HIS A 311 -22.38 -14.27 1.80
CA HIS A 311 -23.12 -13.02 1.89
C HIS A 311 -22.17 -11.80 1.69
N ASN A 312 -21.09 -11.71 2.46
CA ASN A 312 -20.12 -10.62 2.34
C ASN A 312 -19.41 -10.61 0.98
N ASN A 313 -19.11 -11.79 0.44
CA ASN A 313 -18.52 -11.92 -0.89
C ASN A 313 -19.49 -11.41 -1.97
N THR A 314 -20.77 -11.73 -1.89
CA THR A 314 -21.80 -11.23 -2.81
C THR A 314 -21.88 -9.70 -2.76
N LEU A 315 -21.95 -9.13 -1.55
CA LEU A 315 -21.97 -7.68 -1.37
C LEU A 315 -20.70 -7.01 -1.94
N ASN A 316 -19.54 -7.55 -1.61
CA ASN A 316 -18.27 -7.05 -2.12
C ASN A 316 -18.17 -7.15 -3.64
N ARG A 317 -18.67 -8.24 -4.25
CA ARG A 317 -18.69 -8.41 -5.71
C ARG A 317 -19.57 -7.37 -6.38
N LEU A 318 -20.78 -7.14 -5.87
CA LEU A 318 -21.67 -6.12 -6.39
C LEU A 318 -21.03 -4.73 -6.33
N ILE A 319 -20.40 -4.37 -5.20
CA ILE A 319 -19.67 -3.11 -5.05
C ILE A 319 -18.47 -3.04 -6.02
N ASN A 320 -17.70 -4.13 -6.14
CA ASN A 320 -16.49 -4.18 -6.98
C ASN A 320 -16.79 -4.24 -8.49
N LEU A 321 -18.04 -4.43 -8.92
CA LEU A 321 -18.41 -4.22 -10.32
C LEU A 321 -18.09 -2.79 -10.78
N GLY A 322 -18.18 -1.80 -9.87
CA GLY A 322 -17.82 -0.41 -10.13
C GLY A 322 -18.86 0.35 -11.00
N ILE A 323 -20.06 -0.19 -11.09
CA ILE A 323 -21.21 0.40 -11.81
C ILE A 323 -22.33 0.84 -10.85
N PHE A 324 -22.22 0.51 -9.59
CA PHE A 324 -23.19 0.84 -8.54
C PHE A 324 -22.61 1.87 -7.56
N LYS A 325 -23.42 2.85 -7.18
CA LYS A 325 -23.09 3.88 -6.20
C LYS A 325 -23.26 3.37 -4.77
N PHE A 326 -24.39 2.68 -4.55
CA PHE A 326 -24.70 2.04 -3.27
C PHE A 326 -25.24 0.63 -3.53
N VAL A 327 -24.89 -0.28 -2.64
CA VAL A 327 -25.44 -1.63 -2.57
C VAL A 327 -25.78 -1.89 -1.11
N GLN A 328 -27.06 -2.07 -0.83
CA GLN A 328 -27.56 -2.41 0.49
C GLN A 328 -28.19 -3.80 0.41
N ASN A 329 -28.06 -4.58 1.44
CA ASN A 329 -28.70 -5.88 1.53
C ASN A 329 -29.52 -5.99 2.81
N ARG A 330 -30.58 -6.79 2.77
CA ARG A 330 -31.43 -7.15 3.89
C ARG A 330 -31.83 -8.62 3.79
N PHE A 331 -31.91 -9.27 4.93
CA PHE A 331 -32.43 -10.63 5.04
C PHE A 331 -33.65 -10.61 5.92
N ASP A 332 -34.77 -11.07 5.43
CA ASP A 332 -36.02 -11.15 6.18
C ASP A 332 -36.37 -12.61 6.44
N LYS A 333 -36.76 -12.92 7.67
CA LYS A 333 -37.22 -14.24 8.07
C LYS A 333 -38.58 -14.53 7.45
N VAL A 334 -38.70 -15.68 6.82
CA VAL A 334 -39.92 -16.22 6.24
C VAL A 334 -40.16 -17.61 6.82
N GLY A 335 -41.28 -17.80 7.55
CA GLY A 335 -41.49 -19.07 8.28
C GLY A 335 -40.52 -19.28 9.45
N ASP A 336 -40.19 -20.53 9.78
CA ASP A 336 -39.40 -20.86 10.97
C ASP A 336 -37.87 -20.77 10.76
N THR A 337 -37.38 -21.23 9.60
CA THR A 337 -35.92 -21.37 9.33
C THR A 337 -35.49 -20.88 7.94
N LEU A 338 -36.32 -20.08 7.28
CA LEU A 338 -36.03 -19.55 5.94
C LEU A 338 -35.76 -18.08 5.97
N LEU A 339 -34.86 -17.61 5.07
CA LEU A 339 -34.50 -16.22 4.86
C LEU A 339 -34.69 -15.83 3.40
N ASN A 340 -35.44 -14.76 3.13
CA ASN A 340 -35.36 -14.06 1.84
C ASN A 340 -34.22 -13.04 1.84
N ALA A 341 -33.39 -13.07 0.81
CA ALA A 341 -32.31 -12.14 0.62
C ALA A 341 -32.70 -11.03 -0.36
N TYR A 342 -32.61 -9.78 0.06
CA TYR A 342 -32.91 -8.60 -0.73
C TYR A 342 -31.67 -7.78 -0.97
N TYR A 343 -31.36 -7.45 -2.22
CA TYR A 343 -30.29 -6.53 -2.64
C TYR A 343 -30.89 -5.30 -3.28
N TYR A 344 -30.66 -4.14 -2.68
CA TYR A 344 -31.08 -2.83 -3.16
C TYR A 344 -29.89 -2.12 -3.75
N ILE A 345 -29.95 -1.81 -5.05
CA ILE A 345 -28.80 -1.34 -5.80
C ILE A 345 -29.12 0.00 -6.44
N THR A 346 -28.30 1.01 -6.13
CA THR A 346 -28.38 2.34 -6.77
C THR A 346 -27.30 2.43 -7.86
N PRO A 347 -27.66 2.64 -9.12
CA PRO A 347 -26.71 2.74 -10.20
C PRO A 347 -25.88 4.02 -10.14
N MET A 348 -24.63 3.96 -10.62
CA MET A 348 -23.85 5.14 -10.95
C MET A 348 -24.33 5.76 -12.27
N PRO A 349 -24.06 7.05 -12.53
CA PRO A 349 -24.29 7.65 -13.84
C PRO A 349 -23.61 6.80 -14.93
N LYS A 350 -24.39 6.45 -15.98
CA LYS A 350 -23.91 5.58 -17.07
C LYS A 350 -22.68 6.17 -17.76
N LYS A 351 -22.68 7.50 -17.98
CA LYS A 351 -21.58 8.23 -18.61
C LYS A 351 -21.01 9.25 -17.64
N SER A 352 -19.69 9.39 -17.64
CA SER A 352 -19.00 10.43 -16.85
C SER A 352 -17.77 10.93 -17.58
N LEU A 353 -17.49 12.21 -17.43
CA LEU A 353 -16.25 12.86 -17.84
C LEU A 353 -15.42 13.15 -16.59
N ARG A 354 -14.10 12.99 -16.69
CA ARG A 354 -13.14 13.26 -15.62
C ARG A 354 -11.98 14.05 -16.18
N GLY A 355 -11.69 15.21 -15.59
CA GLY A 355 -10.43 15.91 -15.76
C GLY A 355 -9.52 15.64 -14.58
N GLU A 356 -8.27 15.28 -14.82
CA GLU A 356 -7.29 14.98 -13.79
C GLU A 356 -5.97 15.68 -14.12
N ILE A 357 -5.39 16.37 -13.12
CA ILE A 357 -4.04 16.92 -13.19
C ILE A 357 -3.20 16.13 -12.21
N GLY A 358 -2.21 15.41 -12.71
CA GLY A 358 -1.27 14.64 -11.94
C GLY A 358 0.13 15.25 -11.97
N ALA A 359 0.83 15.25 -10.84
CA ALA A 359 2.28 15.47 -10.81
C ALA A 359 2.97 14.11 -10.78
N LEU A 360 4.04 13.97 -11.53
CA LEU A 360 4.79 12.73 -11.63
C LEU A 360 6.29 12.97 -11.50
N THR A 361 6.93 11.99 -10.88
CA THR A 361 8.40 11.94 -10.75
C THR A 361 8.85 10.55 -11.17
N LYS A 362 9.80 10.49 -12.08
CA LYS A 362 10.34 9.24 -12.61
C LYS A 362 11.74 8.97 -12.10
N SER A 363 12.17 7.73 -12.14
CA SER A 363 13.53 7.32 -11.79
C SER A 363 14.60 7.97 -12.69
N ASN A 364 14.22 8.49 -13.84
CA ASN A 364 15.12 9.22 -14.74
C ASN A 364 15.28 10.70 -14.40
N ASN A 365 15.03 11.12 -13.17
CA ASN A 365 15.09 12.51 -12.69
C ASN A 365 14.21 13.49 -13.47
N MET A 366 13.25 12.97 -14.22
CA MET A 366 12.23 13.77 -14.85
C MET A 366 11.06 13.98 -13.88
N THR A 367 10.71 15.22 -13.69
CA THR A 367 9.54 15.63 -12.91
C THR A 367 8.65 16.46 -13.81
N GLY A 368 7.36 16.23 -13.73
CA GLY A 368 6.44 16.92 -14.61
C GLY A 368 5.00 16.82 -14.15
N SER A 369 4.15 17.29 -15.03
CA SER A 369 2.71 17.22 -14.88
C SER A 369 2.08 16.52 -16.06
N GLN A 370 0.99 15.83 -15.79
CA GLN A 370 0.16 15.19 -16.81
C GLN A 370 -1.26 15.64 -16.60
N PHE A 371 -1.90 16.08 -17.66
CA PHE A 371 -3.33 16.30 -17.73
C PHE A 371 -3.98 15.09 -18.42
N THR A 372 -5.05 14.56 -17.85
CA THR A 372 -5.82 13.46 -18.43
C THR A 372 -7.29 13.83 -18.49
N LEU A 373 -7.89 13.70 -19.66
CA LEU A 373 -9.33 13.80 -19.88
C LEU A 373 -9.87 12.40 -20.12
N GLY A 374 -10.67 11.90 -19.16
CA GLY A 374 -11.23 10.55 -19.21
C GLY A 374 -12.73 10.55 -19.45
N PHE A 375 -13.17 9.78 -20.43
CA PHE A 375 -14.57 9.42 -20.64
C PHE A 375 -14.80 8.00 -20.15
N THR A 376 -15.83 7.80 -19.33
CA THR A 376 -16.23 6.46 -18.86
C THR A 376 -17.68 6.21 -19.23
N ASN A 377 -17.95 5.10 -19.91
CA ASN A 377 -19.28 4.55 -20.10
C ASN A 377 -19.40 3.26 -19.29
N ARG A 378 -20.22 3.29 -18.24
CA ARG A 378 -20.51 2.14 -17.38
C ARG A 378 -21.70 1.38 -17.95
N ASN A 379 -21.59 0.06 -18.02
CA ASN A 379 -22.63 -0.81 -18.53
C ASN A 379 -22.88 -0.63 -20.05
N THR A 380 -21.80 -0.68 -20.83
CA THR A 380 -21.79 -0.40 -22.28
C THR A 380 -22.74 -1.33 -23.05
N PHE A 381 -22.75 -2.64 -22.76
CA PHE A 381 -23.56 -3.66 -23.42
C PHE A 381 -24.61 -4.30 -22.49
N ARG A 382 -24.95 -3.62 -21.37
CA ARG A 382 -25.92 -4.05 -20.36
C ARG A 382 -25.48 -5.24 -19.50
N GLY A 383 -24.23 -5.69 -19.63
CA GLY A 383 -23.62 -6.76 -18.83
C GLY A 383 -22.61 -6.26 -17.81
N GLY A 384 -22.64 -4.95 -17.47
CA GLY A 384 -21.71 -4.33 -16.53
C GLY A 384 -20.34 -4.03 -17.13
N GLU A 385 -20.21 -4.05 -18.45
CA GLU A 385 -18.97 -3.70 -19.14
C GLU A 385 -18.68 -2.21 -18.99
N ILE A 386 -17.44 -1.90 -18.65
CA ILE A 386 -16.94 -0.53 -18.47
C ILE A 386 -16.00 -0.21 -19.63
N LEU A 387 -16.39 0.76 -20.44
CA LEU A 387 -15.52 1.36 -21.45
C LEU A 387 -14.96 2.66 -20.90
N THR A 388 -13.63 2.77 -20.85
CA THR A 388 -12.91 4.01 -20.55
C THR A 388 -12.12 4.44 -21.79
N VAL A 389 -12.16 5.73 -22.09
CA VAL A 389 -11.34 6.36 -23.13
C VAL A 389 -10.64 7.55 -22.48
N ASP A 390 -9.33 7.48 -22.38
CA ASP A 390 -8.51 8.49 -21.74
C ASP A 390 -7.63 9.16 -22.80
N ALA A 391 -7.65 10.50 -22.85
CA ALA A 391 -6.70 11.31 -23.60
C ALA A 391 -5.77 12.01 -22.62
N SER A 392 -4.47 11.91 -22.81
CA SER A 392 -3.48 12.48 -21.89
C SER A 392 -2.48 13.36 -22.61
N ALA A 393 -2.10 14.45 -21.96
CA ALA A 393 -1.01 15.32 -22.36
C ALA A 393 -0.05 15.50 -21.18
N GLY A 394 1.22 15.18 -21.36
CA GLY A 394 2.24 15.23 -20.32
C GLY A 394 3.42 16.08 -20.72
N PHE A 395 3.98 16.78 -19.75
CA PHE A 395 5.21 17.55 -19.87
C PHE A 395 6.14 17.18 -18.73
N GLU A 396 7.38 16.81 -19.05
CA GLU A 396 8.40 16.40 -18.10
C GLU A 396 9.67 17.23 -18.30
N VAL A 397 10.21 17.76 -17.21
CA VAL A 397 11.43 18.55 -17.19
C VAL A 397 12.51 17.77 -16.44
N GLN A 398 13.72 17.81 -16.94
CA GLN A 398 14.87 17.25 -16.25
C GLN A 398 15.52 18.32 -15.38
N PHE A 399 15.35 18.21 -14.06
CA PHE A 399 16.07 19.03 -13.10
C PHE A 399 17.44 18.41 -12.82
N SER A 400 18.46 18.81 -13.58
CA SER A 400 19.83 18.39 -13.34
C SER A 400 20.76 19.57 -13.54
N SER A 401 21.73 19.74 -12.64
CA SER A 401 22.72 20.80 -12.71
C SER A 401 23.71 20.67 -13.87
N GLN A 402 23.72 19.52 -14.55
CA GLN A 402 24.74 19.19 -15.56
C GLN A 402 24.16 18.80 -16.94
N ALA A 403 22.86 18.60 -17.07
CA ALA A 403 22.21 18.35 -18.36
C ALA A 403 20.88 19.10 -18.40
N SER A 404 20.84 20.28 -18.95
CA SER A 404 19.63 21.07 -19.15
C SER A 404 19.12 20.94 -20.58
N GLY A 405 17.79 20.81 -20.73
CA GLY A 405 17.16 21.04 -22.03
C GLY A 405 16.63 19.80 -22.77
N PHE A 406 16.62 18.60 -22.16
CA PHE A 406 15.97 17.42 -22.75
C PHE A 406 14.57 17.20 -22.16
N ASN A 407 13.70 18.18 -22.31
CA ASN A 407 12.31 18.05 -21.89
C ASN A 407 11.59 16.99 -22.71
N THR A 408 10.61 16.32 -22.10
CA THR A 408 9.82 15.32 -22.78
C THR A 408 8.36 15.73 -22.79
N TYR A 409 7.75 15.68 -23.97
CA TYR A 409 6.33 15.87 -24.19
C TYR A 409 5.72 14.50 -24.53
N ARG A 410 4.56 14.22 -23.98
CA ARG A 410 3.81 13.02 -24.30
C ARG A 410 2.38 13.39 -24.62
N LEU A 411 1.87 12.86 -25.72
CA LEU A 411 0.45 12.86 -26.05
C LEU A 411 0.01 11.41 -26.19
N GLY A 412 -1.09 11.04 -25.57
CA GLY A 412 -1.57 9.67 -25.61
C GLY A 412 -3.08 9.60 -25.62
N ALA A 413 -3.60 8.56 -26.25
CA ALA A 413 -4.99 8.15 -26.18
C ALA A 413 -5.05 6.65 -25.89
N GLU A 414 -5.91 6.25 -24.95
CA GLU A 414 -6.07 4.84 -24.56
C GLU A 414 -7.55 4.52 -24.39
N ALA A 415 -7.98 3.40 -24.95
CA ALA A 415 -9.32 2.86 -24.78
C ALA A 415 -9.21 1.49 -24.10
N ASN A 416 -9.95 1.31 -23.00
CA ASN A 416 -10.02 0.08 -22.24
C ASN A 416 -11.49 -0.36 -22.10
N LEU A 417 -11.78 -1.60 -22.51
CA LEU A 417 -13.06 -2.25 -22.29
C LEU A 417 -12.88 -3.38 -21.27
N GLY A 418 -13.37 -3.18 -20.05
CA GLY A 418 -13.38 -4.16 -19.00
C GLY A 418 -14.71 -4.91 -18.93
N VAL A 419 -14.68 -6.22 -19.14
CA VAL A 419 -15.86 -7.10 -19.05
C VAL A 419 -15.78 -7.86 -17.70
N PRO A 420 -16.79 -7.80 -16.81
CA PRO A 420 -16.72 -8.31 -15.45
C PRO A 420 -16.90 -9.84 -15.38
N ARG A 421 -16.18 -10.58 -16.23
CA ARG A 421 -16.09 -12.04 -16.25
C ARG A 421 -14.87 -12.48 -17.02
N PHE A 422 -14.50 -13.74 -16.88
CA PHE A 422 -13.57 -14.37 -17.82
C PHE A 422 -14.28 -14.68 -19.14
N ILE A 423 -13.70 -14.23 -20.25
CA ILE A 423 -14.08 -14.60 -21.61
C ILE A 423 -12.97 -15.49 -22.15
N ILE A 424 -13.07 -16.79 -21.90
CA ILE A 424 -12.13 -17.79 -22.39
C ILE A 424 -12.88 -18.70 -23.35
N PRO A 425 -12.40 -18.90 -24.57
CA PRO A 425 -13.04 -19.82 -25.50
C PRO A 425 -13.19 -21.21 -24.88
N PHE A 426 -14.38 -21.81 -24.99
CA PHE A 426 -14.70 -23.17 -24.55
C PHE A 426 -14.63 -23.45 -23.04
N ILE A 427 -14.29 -22.49 -22.19
CA ILE A 427 -14.14 -22.69 -20.74
C ILE A 427 -14.96 -21.63 -19.98
N GLN A 428 -15.86 -22.10 -19.09
CA GLN A 428 -16.54 -21.24 -18.14
C GLN A 428 -15.88 -21.40 -16.75
N ILE A 429 -15.35 -20.31 -16.23
CA ILE A 429 -14.70 -20.30 -14.92
C ILE A 429 -15.56 -19.50 -13.95
N ASN A 430 -16.12 -20.18 -12.96
CA ASN A 430 -16.79 -19.57 -11.82
C ASN A 430 -15.78 -19.36 -10.69
N THR A 431 -15.53 -18.11 -10.34
CA THR A 431 -14.62 -17.77 -9.24
C THR A 431 -15.38 -17.60 -7.94
N ARG A 432 -14.79 -18.07 -6.83
CA ARG A 432 -15.28 -17.80 -5.47
C ARG A 432 -14.44 -16.70 -4.83
N GLY A 433 -15.06 -15.89 -3.96
CA GLY A 433 -14.38 -14.79 -3.26
C GLY A 433 -15.01 -13.43 -3.52
N GLY A 434 -14.53 -12.38 -2.84
CA GLY A 434 -15.14 -11.05 -2.85
C GLY A 434 -14.84 -10.18 -4.08
N TYR A 435 -14.14 -10.70 -5.09
CA TYR A 435 -13.75 -9.94 -6.28
C TYR A 435 -14.24 -10.60 -7.57
N VAL A 436 -14.79 -9.78 -8.46
CA VAL A 436 -15.20 -10.23 -9.79
C VAL A 436 -13.98 -10.17 -10.72
N PRO A 437 -13.65 -11.26 -11.41
CA PRO A 437 -12.60 -11.24 -12.42
C PRO A 437 -13.03 -10.40 -13.62
N ARG A 438 -12.05 -9.89 -14.36
CA ARG A 438 -12.31 -9.08 -15.56
C ARG A 438 -11.50 -9.58 -16.74
N THR A 439 -12.12 -9.58 -17.92
CA THR A 439 -11.42 -9.61 -19.19
C THR A 439 -11.26 -8.18 -19.67
N ASN A 440 -10.04 -7.77 -19.98
CA ASN A 440 -9.70 -6.42 -20.41
C ASN A 440 -9.24 -6.42 -21.87
N PHE A 441 -9.85 -5.58 -22.70
CA PHE A 441 -9.43 -5.28 -24.07
C PHE A 441 -8.84 -3.89 -24.06
N GLN A 442 -7.60 -3.75 -24.51
CA GLN A 442 -6.85 -2.50 -24.49
C GLN A 442 -6.40 -2.11 -25.88
N LEU A 443 -6.58 -0.84 -26.23
CA LEU A 443 -5.98 -0.19 -27.39
C LEU A 443 -5.40 1.14 -26.94
N GLY A 444 -4.20 1.46 -27.40
CA GLY A 444 -3.53 2.71 -27.04
C GLY A 444 -2.63 3.21 -28.15
N TYR A 445 -2.49 4.52 -28.18
CA TYR A 445 -1.59 5.24 -29.07
C TYR A 445 -0.90 6.34 -28.29
N ASP A 446 0.42 6.39 -28.33
CA ASP A 446 1.25 7.39 -27.64
C ASP A 446 2.22 8.03 -28.63
N ILE A 447 2.38 9.35 -28.56
CA ILE A 447 3.46 10.10 -29.18
C ILE A 447 4.34 10.63 -28.06
N LEU A 448 5.63 10.32 -28.10
CA LEU A 448 6.62 10.81 -27.17
C LEU A 448 7.66 11.62 -27.92
N THR A 449 7.76 12.91 -27.60
CA THR A 449 8.78 13.82 -28.15
C THR A 449 9.80 14.15 -27.06
N ARG A 450 11.02 13.72 -27.25
CA ARG A 450 12.17 14.11 -26.45
C ARG A 450 12.84 15.29 -27.13
N GLN A 451 12.67 16.47 -26.56
CA GLN A 451 13.11 17.72 -27.17
C GLN A 451 14.59 17.65 -27.58
N LYS A 452 14.94 18.15 -28.76
CA LYS A 452 16.26 18.11 -29.37
C LYS A 452 16.84 16.74 -29.71
N LEU A 453 16.13 15.63 -29.41
CA LEU A 453 16.61 14.27 -29.68
C LEU A 453 15.76 13.57 -30.75
N TYR A 454 14.57 13.10 -30.37
CA TYR A 454 13.72 12.33 -31.28
C TYR A 454 12.25 12.39 -30.90
N THR A 455 11.40 12.03 -31.87
CA THR A 455 9.98 11.77 -31.67
C THR A 455 9.68 10.34 -32.09
N ILE A 456 9.01 9.59 -31.22
CA ILE A 456 8.56 8.24 -31.48
C ILE A 456 7.06 8.13 -31.26
N ASN A 457 6.40 7.27 -32.04
CA ASN A 457 5.04 6.84 -31.76
C ASN A 457 5.01 5.38 -31.29
N SER A 458 3.97 5.04 -30.56
CA SER A 458 3.77 3.69 -30.02
C SER A 458 2.31 3.32 -30.10
N PHE A 459 2.03 2.20 -30.75
CA PHE A 459 0.73 1.54 -30.75
C PHE A 459 0.77 0.39 -29.75
N LYS A 460 -0.30 0.25 -28.97
CA LYS A 460 -0.47 -0.83 -27.99
C LYS A 460 -1.81 -1.50 -28.22
N GLY A 461 -1.84 -2.81 -28.12
CA GLY A 461 -3.07 -3.58 -28.13
C GLY A 461 -2.94 -4.81 -27.26
N GLY A 462 -4.03 -5.23 -26.64
CA GLY A 462 -3.95 -6.42 -25.81
C GLY A 462 -5.29 -6.93 -25.34
N VAL A 463 -5.30 -8.23 -25.03
CA VAL A 463 -6.39 -8.90 -24.34
C VAL A 463 -5.81 -9.54 -23.10
N GLY A 464 -6.43 -9.27 -21.95
CA GLY A 464 -5.91 -9.74 -20.68
C GLY A 464 -7.00 -10.12 -19.69
N TYR A 465 -6.60 -10.89 -18.70
CA TYR A 465 -7.41 -11.33 -17.58
C TYR A 465 -6.85 -10.73 -16.29
N ILE A 466 -7.71 -10.08 -15.52
CA ILE A 466 -7.36 -9.44 -14.25
C ILE A 466 -8.25 -10.03 -13.15
N TRP A 467 -7.64 -10.57 -12.11
CA TRP A 467 -8.38 -11.08 -10.96
C TRP A 467 -7.65 -10.85 -9.65
N LYS A 468 -8.41 -10.83 -8.56
CA LYS A 468 -7.90 -10.74 -7.19
C LYS A 468 -8.35 -11.93 -6.38
N GLU A 469 -7.42 -12.57 -5.68
CA GLU A 469 -7.76 -13.58 -4.66
C GLU A 469 -8.16 -12.91 -3.34
N SER A 470 -7.58 -11.75 -3.06
CA SER A 470 -7.82 -10.93 -1.88
C SER A 470 -7.43 -9.48 -2.14
N ILE A 471 -7.70 -8.58 -1.19
CA ILE A 471 -7.21 -7.18 -1.26
C ILE A 471 -5.69 -7.08 -1.41
N ARG A 472 -4.96 -8.13 -0.98
CA ARG A 472 -3.49 -8.19 -0.99
C ARG A 472 -2.90 -8.88 -2.20
N LYS A 473 -3.69 -9.66 -2.96
CA LYS A 473 -3.19 -10.50 -4.07
C LYS A 473 -3.93 -10.19 -5.35
N GLU A 474 -3.20 -9.73 -6.34
CA GLU A 474 -3.71 -9.40 -7.68
C GLU A 474 -2.90 -10.10 -8.76
N HIS A 475 -3.58 -10.57 -9.78
CA HIS A 475 -3.02 -11.21 -10.95
C HIS A 475 -3.46 -10.46 -12.21
N LYS A 476 -2.55 -10.28 -13.16
CA LYS A 476 -2.80 -9.74 -14.49
C LYS A 476 -2.14 -10.65 -15.50
N PHE A 477 -2.91 -11.27 -16.35
CA PHE A 477 -2.43 -12.16 -17.39
C PHE A 477 -2.89 -11.68 -18.75
N TYR A 478 -1.97 -11.26 -19.59
CA TYR A 478 -2.20 -10.85 -20.96
C TYR A 478 -1.65 -11.93 -21.90
N PRO A 479 -2.47 -12.89 -22.35
CA PRO A 479 -2.05 -13.90 -23.31
C PRO A 479 -1.63 -13.29 -24.64
N VAL A 480 -2.24 -12.15 -25.02
CA VAL A 480 -1.90 -11.40 -26.21
C VAL A 480 -1.62 -9.96 -25.84
N SER A 481 -0.40 -9.52 -26.06
CA SER A 481 0.06 -8.14 -25.90
C SER A 481 0.88 -7.75 -27.13
N ILE A 482 0.45 -6.70 -27.81
CA ILE A 482 1.09 -6.16 -29.00
C ILE A 482 1.63 -4.78 -28.68
N GLN A 483 2.86 -4.51 -29.03
CA GLN A 483 3.45 -3.18 -28.94
C GLN A 483 4.28 -2.93 -30.20
N TYR A 484 3.96 -1.85 -30.90
CA TYR A 484 4.69 -1.40 -32.07
C TYR A 484 5.19 0.00 -31.82
N VAL A 485 6.51 0.20 -31.92
CA VAL A 485 7.18 1.47 -31.68
C VAL A 485 7.96 1.84 -32.93
N GLN A 486 7.78 3.08 -33.37
CA GLN A 486 8.43 3.58 -34.59
C GLN A 486 8.91 5.02 -34.40
N PRO A 487 10.14 5.37 -34.81
CA PRO A 487 10.60 6.74 -34.84
C PRO A 487 9.90 7.52 -35.99
N ILE A 488 9.41 8.71 -35.66
CA ILE A 488 8.83 9.63 -36.67
C ILE A 488 9.88 10.66 -37.09
N LYS A 489 10.66 11.18 -36.12
CA LYS A 489 11.63 12.23 -36.34
C LYS A 489 12.85 12.01 -35.46
N VAL A 490 14.03 12.11 -36.07
CA VAL A 490 15.33 12.06 -35.36
C VAL A 490 16.07 13.34 -35.69
N SER A 491 16.52 14.08 -34.67
CA SER A 491 17.23 15.35 -34.85
C SER A 491 18.65 15.14 -35.37
N GLN A 492 19.23 16.16 -35.94
CA GLN A 492 20.65 16.14 -36.36
C GLN A 492 21.58 15.93 -35.17
N LEU A 493 21.31 16.61 -34.05
CA LEU A 493 22.08 16.43 -32.81
C LEU A 493 22.12 14.95 -32.35
N TYR A 494 21.01 14.24 -32.47
CA TYR A 494 20.97 12.82 -32.12
C TYR A 494 21.75 11.98 -33.12
N LYS A 495 21.62 12.25 -34.41
CA LYS A 495 22.39 11.58 -35.46
C LYS A 495 23.89 11.78 -35.28
N ASP A 496 24.34 13.00 -34.92
CA ASP A 496 25.74 13.29 -34.63
C ASP A 496 26.20 12.52 -33.36
N SER A 497 25.31 12.33 -32.40
CA SER A 497 25.61 11.50 -31.22
C SER A 497 25.72 10.02 -31.54
N LEU A 498 24.98 9.51 -32.55
CA LEU A 498 25.11 8.13 -33.04
C LEU A 498 26.48 7.87 -33.67
N LEU A 499 27.11 8.87 -34.28
CA LEU A 499 28.45 8.74 -34.81
C LEU A 499 29.51 8.57 -33.70
N ARG A 500 29.24 9.08 -32.50
CA ARG A 500 30.11 8.94 -31.32
C ARG A 500 29.81 7.72 -30.50
N ASP A 501 28.52 7.35 -30.40
CA ASP A 501 28.01 6.19 -29.65
C ASP A 501 26.92 5.47 -30.46
N ALA A 502 27.33 4.51 -31.26
CA ALA A 502 26.42 3.70 -32.08
C ALA A 502 25.40 2.91 -31.24
N THR A 503 25.64 2.75 -29.93
CA THR A 503 24.72 2.02 -29.05
C THR A 503 23.39 2.75 -28.82
N LEU A 504 23.35 4.07 -29.07
CA LEU A 504 22.15 4.89 -28.99
C LEU A 504 21.13 4.58 -30.11
N GLN A 505 21.55 3.92 -31.20
CA GLN A 505 20.69 3.57 -32.33
C GLN A 505 19.45 2.78 -31.87
N LYS A 506 19.60 1.88 -30.89
CA LYS A 506 18.51 1.02 -30.40
C LYS A 506 17.32 1.78 -29.78
N ALA A 507 17.55 3.01 -29.27
CA ALA A 507 16.49 3.82 -28.73
C ALA A 507 15.50 4.35 -29.80
N ILE A 508 15.94 4.37 -31.06
CA ILE A 508 15.15 4.84 -32.19
C ILE A 508 14.87 3.75 -33.25
N ASP A 509 15.22 2.50 -32.98
CA ASP A 509 14.88 1.39 -33.86
C ASP A 509 13.38 1.09 -33.82
N THR A 510 12.85 0.71 -34.99
CA THR A 510 11.47 0.17 -35.05
C THR A 510 11.41 -1.15 -34.31
N GLN A 511 10.45 -1.27 -33.39
CA GLN A 511 10.29 -2.44 -32.55
C GLN A 511 8.87 -2.98 -32.65
N PHE A 512 8.75 -4.26 -33.04
CA PHE A 512 7.48 -4.97 -33.01
C PHE A 512 7.57 -6.10 -31.98
N ILE A 513 6.71 -6.03 -30.96
CA ILE A 513 6.66 -6.97 -29.86
C ILE A 513 5.27 -7.59 -29.80
N LEU A 514 5.20 -8.88 -30.05
CA LEU A 514 3.99 -9.71 -29.87
C LEU A 514 4.29 -10.76 -28.82
N GLY A 515 3.64 -10.67 -27.68
CA GLY A 515 4.00 -11.51 -26.54
C GLY A 515 2.88 -11.80 -25.57
N THR A 516 3.24 -12.51 -24.53
CA THR A 516 2.42 -12.86 -23.37
C THR A 516 3.05 -12.25 -22.13
N ASN A 517 2.25 -11.61 -21.28
CA ASN A 517 2.72 -11.03 -20.03
C ASN A 517 1.89 -11.53 -18.85
N TYR A 518 2.58 -11.91 -17.77
CA TYR A 518 1.95 -12.25 -16.50
C TYR A 518 2.58 -11.45 -15.37
N ASN A 519 1.74 -10.74 -14.60
CA ASN A 519 2.13 -9.99 -13.42
C ASN A 519 1.38 -10.48 -12.20
N TYR A 520 2.12 -10.76 -11.14
CA TYR A 520 1.61 -11.10 -9.82
C TYR A 520 2.01 -10.03 -8.81
N ASN A 521 1.04 -9.47 -8.10
CA ASN A 521 1.26 -8.48 -7.07
C ASN A 521 0.74 -8.97 -5.71
N PHE A 522 1.63 -9.01 -4.71
CA PHE A 522 1.32 -9.28 -3.31
C PHE A 522 1.66 -8.07 -2.45
N ASN A 523 0.67 -7.47 -1.79
CA ASN A 523 0.82 -6.24 -1.04
C ASN A 523 0.20 -6.34 0.35
N GLN A 524 1.01 -6.56 1.38
CA GLN A 524 0.54 -6.56 2.78
C GLN A 524 0.29 -5.16 3.35
N LEU A 525 0.72 -4.10 2.66
CA LEU A 525 0.41 -2.72 3.05
C LEU A 525 -1.07 -2.38 2.80
N ALA A 526 -1.73 -3.13 1.90
CA ALA A 526 -3.16 -3.01 1.68
C ALA A 526 -3.94 -3.51 2.90
N GLY A 527 -4.79 -2.66 3.46
CA GLY A 527 -5.55 -2.92 4.68
C GLY A 527 -4.83 -2.42 5.94
N ARG A 528 -4.85 -3.21 7.01
CA ARG A 528 -4.13 -2.90 8.27
C ARG A 528 -2.76 -3.58 8.25
N PRO A 529 -1.67 -2.84 7.99
CA PRO A 529 -0.34 -3.42 8.01
C PRO A 529 0.08 -3.77 9.44
N GLY A 530 0.65 -4.96 9.63
CA GLY A 530 1.27 -5.39 10.88
C GLY A 530 2.55 -4.59 11.20
N ARG A 531 3.29 -5.00 12.24
CA ARG A 531 4.61 -4.45 12.55
C ARG A 531 5.61 -4.68 11.41
N ASN A 532 5.49 -5.83 10.75
CA ASN A 532 6.23 -6.21 9.56
C ASN A 532 5.25 -6.31 8.39
N ALA A 533 5.61 -5.77 7.23
CA ALA A 533 4.82 -5.85 6.02
C ALA A 533 5.71 -6.16 4.81
N PHE A 534 5.21 -7.03 3.94
CA PHE A 534 5.89 -7.43 2.71
C PHE A 534 5.12 -6.95 1.48
N TYR A 535 5.88 -6.58 0.47
CA TYR A 535 5.38 -6.35 -0.87
C TYR A 535 6.21 -7.18 -1.84
N PHE A 536 5.54 -7.80 -2.80
CA PHE A 536 6.18 -8.54 -3.88
C PHE A 536 5.45 -8.26 -5.19
N ASN A 537 6.20 -7.91 -6.23
CA ASN A 537 5.71 -7.82 -7.60
C ASN A 537 6.59 -8.66 -8.50
N GLY A 538 6.02 -9.70 -9.09
CA GLY A 538 6.68 -10.57 -10.06
C GLY A 538 6.10 -10.34 -11.44
N ASN A 539 6.95 -10.24 -12.47
CA ASN A 539 6.53 -10.07 -13.85
C ASN A 539 7.27 -11.04 -14.76
N ILE A 540 6.53 -11.75 -15.60
CA ILE A 540 7.03 -12.63 -16.65
C ILE A 540 6.54 -12.07 -17.99
N ASP A 541 7.46 -11.85 -18.93
CA ASP A 541 7.17 -11.31 -20.25
C ASP A 541 7.89 -12.17 -21.30
N VAL A 542 7.12 -12.81 -22.18
CA VAL A 542 7.64 -13.70 -23.23
C VAL A 542 7.09 -13.24 -24.56
N ALA A 543 7.97 -12.98 -25.53
CA ALA A 543 7.56 -12.44 -26.82
C ALA A 543 8.19 -13.16 -28.02
N GLY A 544 7.51 -13.09 -29.14
CA GLY A 544 7.98 -13.50 -30.46
C GLY A 544 7.94 -15.00 -30.74
N ASN A 545 7.56 -15.87 -29.78
CA ASN A 545 7.61 -17.32 -29.98
C ASN A 545 6.63 -17.79 -31.06
N LEU A 546 5.36 -17.36 -30.99
CA LEU A 546 4.35 -17.72 -31.98
C LEU A 546 4.70 -17.15 -33.37
N ALA A 547 5.16 -15.89 -33.43
CA ALA A 547 5.61 -15.29 -34.68
C ALA A 547 6.79 -16.03 -35.25
N GLY A 548 7.75 -16.44 -34.41
CA GLY A 548 8.94 -17.20 -34.82
C GLY A 548 8.66 -18.59 -35.39
N LEU A 549 7.51 -19.21 -35.04
CA LEU A 549 7.08 -20.49 -35.58
C LEU A 549 6.44 -20.38 -36.96
N VAL A 550 5.71 -19.26 -37.23
CA VAL A 550 4.91 -19.12 -38.45
C VAL A 550 5.58 -18.28 -39.55
N THR A 551 6.69 -17.58 -39.25
CA THR A 551 7.37 -16.70 -40.19
C THR A 551 8.68 -17.32 -40.70
N GLY A 552 8.94 -17.21 -42.01
CA GLY A 552 10.22 -17.53 -42.64
C GLY A 552 11.25 -16.40 -42.45
N ARG A 553 12.53 -16.68 -42.77
CA ARG A 553 13.61 -15.68 -42.83
C ARG A 553 13.57 -14.95 -44.17
N ASN A 554 13.81 -13.64 -44.16
CA ASN A 554 14.00 -12.83 -45.35
C ASN A 554 15.43 -13.04 -45.93
N GLY A 555 15.76 -12.36 -47.04
CA GLY A 555 17.07 -12.44 -47.66
C GLY A 555 18.25 -11.96 -46.79
N GLU A 556 17.96 -11.22 -45.70
CA GLU A 556 18.93 -10.74 -44.70
C GLU A 556 19.04 -11.69 -43.49
N GLY A 557 18.36 -12.82 -43.52
CA GLY A 557 18.36 -13.78 -42.42
C GLY A 557 17.46 -13.44 -41.24
N GLN A 558 16.75 -12.31 -41.28
CA GLN A 558 15.82 -11.88 -40.23
C GLN A 558 14.41 -12.37 -40.49
N LYS A 559 13.67 -12.67 -39.42
CA LYS A 559 12.24 -12.96 -39.50
C LYS A 559 11.45 -11.65 -39.32
N GLN A 560 10.48 -11.41 -40.18
CA GLN A 560 9.67 -10.21 -40.17
C GLN A 560 8.18 -10.54 -40.10
N LEU A 561 7.39 -9.70 -39.44
CA LEU A 561 5.95 -9.74 -39.43
C LEU A 561 5.43 -8.36 -39.85
N PHE A 562 4.55 -8.29 -40.86
CA PHE A 562 4.08 -7.05 -41.47
C PHE A 562 5.21 -6.10 -41.91
N GLY A 563 6.32 -6.64 -42.41
CA GLY A 563 7.47 -5.86 -42.89
C GLY A 563 8.37 -5.27 -41.79
N ALA A 564 8.12 -5.60 -40.51
CA ALA A 564 8.95 -5.17 -39.38
C ALA A 564 9.61 -6.38 -38.68
N PRO A 565 10.89 -6.30 -38.28
CA PRO A 565 11.51 -7.31 -37.47
C PRO A 565 10.84 -7.37 -36.10
N PHE A 566 10.54 -8.58 -35.61
CA PHE A 566 9.93 -8.76 -34.29
C PHE A 566 10.94 -9.27 -33.28
N SER A 567 10.73 -8.91 -32.03
CA SER A 567 11.60 -9.28 -30.92
C SER A 567 11.23 -10.63 -30.34
N GLN A 568 12.25 -11.49 -30.10
CA GLN A 568 12.10 -12.77 -29.40
C GLN A 568 12.88 -12.75 -28.10
N TYR A 569 12.18 -12.90 -26.97
CA TYR A 569 12.81 -12.94 -25.65
C TYR A 569 11.90 -13.57 -24.60
N ALA A 570 12.53 -13.97 -23.50
CA ALA A 570 11.87 -14.22 -22.22
C ALA A 570 12.47 -13.30 -21.15
N LYS A 571 11.63 -12.63 -20.38
CA LYS A 571 12.05 -11.71 -19.32
C LYS A 571 11.33 -12.04 -18.03
N LEU A 572 12.11 -12.10 -16.93
CA LEU A 572 11.63 -12.23 -15.56
C LEU A 572 12.06 -11.01 -14.75
N GLU A 573 11.17 -10.47 -13.94
CA GLU A 573 11.47 -9.36 -13.01
C GLU A 573 10.76 -9.60 -11.69
N ALA A 574 11.46 -9.36 -10.59
CA ALA A 574 10.96 -9.46 -9.23
C ALA A 574 11.34 -8.21 -8.43
N ASP A 575 10.36 -7.53 -7.83
CA ASP A 575 10.52 -6.42 -6.88
C ASP A 575 10.00 -6.90 -5.53
N PHE A 576 10.89 -7.10 -4.59
CA PHE A 576 10.59 -7.50 -3.23
C PHE A 576 10.87 -6.34 -2.29
N ARG A 577 9.89 -6.02 -1.41
CA ARG A 577 10.03 -4.94 -0.42
C ARG A 577 9.64 -5.44 0.96
N TYR A 578 10.39 -5.00 1.96
CA TYR A 578 10.15 -5.28 3.36
C TYR A 578 10.10 -3.99 4.17
N TYR A 579 9.08 -3.86 4.98
CA TYR A 579 8.87 -2.71 5.84
C TYR A 579 8.73 -3.18 7.30
N ARG A 580 9.55 -2.63 8.19
CA ARG A 580 9.49 -2.94 9.61
C ARG A 580 9.32 -1.67 10.42
N ARG A 581 8.25 -1.59 11.19
CA ARG A 581 8.12 -0.57 12.23
C ARG A 581 9.07 -0.90 13.39
N LEU A 582 9.95 0.04 13.73
CA LEU A 582 10.98 -0.17 14.74
C LEU A 582 10.45 -0.03 16.18
N SER A 583 9.28 0.56 16.34
CA SER A 583 8.60 0.68 17.64
C SER A 583 7.38 -0.23 17.70
N SER A 584 7.08 -0.76 18.88
CA SER A 584 5.83 -1.48 19.17
C SER A 584 4.63 -0.54 19.16
N ASN A 585 4.82 0.76 19.41
CA ASN A 585 3.74 1.76 19.32
C ASN A 585 3.20 1.85 17.88
N PRO A 586 1.91 1.55 17.64
CA PRO A 586 1.29 1.61 16.31
C PRO A 586 1.34 2.99 15.64
N ARG A 587 1.47 4.05 16.44
CA ARG A 587 1.56 5.44 15.97
C ARG A 587 2.99 5.87 15.65
N SER A 588 3.98 5.04 15.91
CA SER A 588 5.37 5.36 15.59
C SER A 588 5.59 5.37 14.10
N THR A 589 6.24 6.43 13.63
CA THR A 589 6.61 6.64 12.23
C THR A 589 8.03 6.18 11.93
N LYS A 590 8.73 5.54 12.89
CA LYS A 590 10.07 4.98 12.65
C LYS A 590 9.93 3.68 11.87
N ILE A 591 10.33 3.70 10.60
CA ILE A 591 10.21 2.59 9.65
C ILE A 591 11.57 2.30 9.04
N TRP A 592 11.95 1.05 9.05
CA TRP A 592 13.02 0.53 8.23
C TRP A 592 12.41 -0.11 6.98
N ALA A 593 12.72 0.45 5.81
CA ALA A 593 12.24 0.00 4.52
C ALA A 593 13.41 -0.54 3.69
N THR A 594 13.24 -1.69 3.07
CA THR A 594 14.25 -2.33 2.22
C THR A 594 13.58 -2.82 0.94
N ARG A 595 14.26 -2.69 -0.20
CA ARG A 595 13.83 -3.17 -1.51
C ARG A 595 14.95 -3.95 -2.18
N LEU A 596 14.60 -5.05 -2.84
CA LEU A 596 15.46 -5.81 -3.73
C LEU A 596 14.74 -5.99 -5.07
N ILE A 597 15.35 -5.54 -6.14
CA ILE A 597 14.90 -5.79 -7.52
C ILE A 597 15.92 -6.70 -8.19
N ALA A 598 15.43 -7.78 -8.75
CA ALA A 598 16.20 -8.67 -9.60
C ALA A 598 15.46 -8.89 -10.93
N GLY A 599 16.15 -8.75 -12.03
CA GLY A 599 15.58 -8.95 -13.35
C GLY A 599 16.58 -9.62 -14.30
N ALA A 600 16.06 -10.51 -15.14
CA ALA A 600 16.84 -11.16 -16.17
C ALA A 600 16.04 -11.28 -17.46
N GLY A 601 16.63 -10.86 -18.56
CA GLY A 601 16.14 -11.03 -19.92
C GLY A 601 17.03 -11.98 -20.72
N LEU A 602 16.38 -12.87 -21.44
CA LEU A 602 17.01 -13.84 -22.31
C LEU A 602 16.51 -13.58 -23.73
N PRO A 603 17.21 -12.75 -24.53
CA PRO A 603 16.94 -12.66 -25.97
C PRO A 603 17.41 -13.93 -26.66
N TYR A 604 16.68 -14.32 -27.71
CA TYR A 604 17.01 -15.51 -28.52
C TYR A 604 16.37 -15.41 -29.91
N GLY A 605 16.76 -16.32 -30.80
CA GLY A 605 16.14 -16.48 -32.12
C GLY A 605 16.36 -15.29 -33.04
N ASN A 606 15.42 -14.37 -33.11
CA ASN A 606 15.46 -13.18 -33.96
C ASN A 606 16.04 -11.95 -33.23
N SER A 607 16.51 -12.11 -32.01
CA SER A 607 16.99 -11.01 -31.17
C SER A 607 18.27 -11.37 -30.42
N ASP A 608 19.28 -10.52 -30.48
CA ASP A 608 20.53 -10.65 -29.75
C ASP A 608 20.51 -9.91 -28.42
N GLU A 609 19.62 -8.93 -28.26
CA GLU A 609 19.37 -8.17 -27.03
C GLU A 609 17.87 -7.95 -26.84
N LEU A 610 17.46 -7.59 -25.61
CA LEU A 610 16.10 -7.15 -25.36
C LEU A 610 15.77 -5.88 -26.17
N PRO A 611 14.52 -5.70 -26.63
CA PRO A 611 14.06 -4.41 -27.13
C PRO A 611 14.34 -3.29 -26.12
N PHE A 612 14.78 -2.11 -26.57
CA PHE A 612 15.16 -1.00 -25.70
C PHE A 612 14.08 -0.65 -24.66
N ILE A 613 12.80 -0.67 -25.05
CA ILE A 613 11.68 -0.42 -24.16
C ILE A 613 11.44 -1.51 -23.09
N LYS A 614 12.06 -2.67 -23.25
CA LYS A 614 12.01 -3.81 -22.33
C LYS A 614 13.30 -4.00 -21.53
N GLN A 615 14.39 -3.33 -21.91
CA GLN A 615 15.65 -3.37 -21.17
C GLN A 615 15.51 -2.73 -19.80
N PHE A 616 16.41 -3.10 -18.90
CA PHE A 616 16.52 -2.53 -17.56
C PHE A 616 17.40 -1.30 -17.56
N PHE A 617 17.05 -0.34 -16.71
CA PHE A 617 17.79 0.86 -16.43
C PHE A 617 18.06 0.97 -14.94
N ILE A 618 19.13 1.71 -14.56
CA ILE A 618 19.48 1.93 -13.17
C ILE A 618 20.01 3.37 -12.97
N GLY A 619 19.92 3.87 -11.72
CA GLY A 619 20.26 5.25 -11.36
C GLY A 619 19.04 6.17 -11.32
N GLY A 620 19.17 7.31 -10.64
CA GLY A 620 18.14 8.32 -10.48
C GLY A 620 17.35 8.23 -9.17
N ASN A 621 16.43 9.17 -8.99
CA ASN A 621 15.78 9.49 -7.71
C ASN A 621 14.97 8.36 -7.04
N ASN A 622 14.55 7.32 -7.78
CA ASN A 622 13.84 6.15 -7.24
C ASN A 622 14.64 4.84 -7.42
N SER A 623 15.94 4.94 -7.69
CA SER A 623 16.86 3.82 -7.88
C SER A 623 18.15 4.08 -7.09
N LEU A 624 19.30 4.21 -7.73
CA LEU A 624 20.56 4.64 -7.09
C LEU A 624 20.62 6.17 -7.08
N ARG A 625 20.34 6.78 -5.95
CA ARG A 625 20.15 8.24 -5.81
C ARG A 625 21.44 9.04 -5.90
N GLY A 626 22.59 8.41 -5.66
CA GLY A 626 23.93 9.00 -5.84
C GLY A 626 24.44 8.96 -7.27
N PHE A 627 23.62 8.48 -8.22
CA PHE A 627 23.97 8.44 -9.64
C PHE A 627 22.88 9.10 -10.47
N ARG A 628 23.29 9.70 -11.60
CA ARG A 628 22.32 10.21 -12.57
C ARG A 628 21.49 9.06 -13.13
N SER A 629 20.31 9.39 -13.55
CA SER A 629 19.43 8.43 -14.21
C SER A 629 20.10 7.84 -15.44
N ARG A 630 20.01 6.50 -15.56
CA ARG A 630 20.52 5.75 -16.71
C ARG A 630 22.00 5.99 -17.02
N ALA A 631 22.80 6.31 -15.99
CA ALA A 631 24.23 6.62 -16.14
C ALA A 631 25.14 5.55 -15.54
N VAL A 632 24.58 4.46 -14.99
CA VAL A 632 25.34 3.37 -14.38
C VAL A 632 25.24 2.13 -15.25
N GLY A 633 26.38 1.46 -15.44
CA GLY A 633 26.48 0.24 -16.22
C GLY A 633 26.38 0.46 -17.74
N PRO A 634 26.17 -0.62 -18.49
CA PRO A 634 26.16 -2.01 -18.06
C PRO A 634 27.56 -2.50 -17.61
N GLY A 635 27.60 -3.24 -16.51
CA GLY A 635 28.84 -3.78 -15.93
C GLY A 635 29.84 -2.70 -15.55
N THR A 636 31.06 -2.79 -16.10
CA THR A 636 32.14 -1.84 -15.93
C THR A 636 32.31 -0.90 -17.13
N TYR A 637 31.41 -0.96 -18.12
CA TYR A 637 31.47 -0.11 -19.30
C TYR A 637 31.48 1.36 -18.97
N ILE A 638 32.33 2.13 -19.64
CA ILE A 638 32.42 3.59 -19.54
C ILE A 638 31.80 4.19 -20.80
N PRO A 639 30.61 4.79 -20.69
CA PRO A 639 29.97 5.41 -21.85
C PRO A 639 30.79 6.64 -22.32
N PRO A 640 30.88 6.92 -23.64
CA PRO A 640 31.49 8.10 -24.18
C PRO A 640 30.91 9.39 -23.58
N GLY A 641 31.76 10.36 -23.23
CA GLY A 641 31.34 11.64 -22.67
C GLY A 641 30.81 11.58 -21.23
N LEU A 642 30.96 10.49 -20.51
CA LEU A 642 30.56 10.41 -19.10
C LEU A 642 31.23 11.55 -18.29
N GLY A 643 30.38 12.32 -17.58
CA GLY A 643 30.85 13.48 -16.82
C GLY A 643 30.86 14.81 -17.59
N THR A 644 30.66 14.82 -18.90
CA THR A 644 30.55 16.01 -19.74
C THR A 644 29.09 16.43 -19.99
N ALA A 645 28.89 17.63 -20.54
CA ALA A 645 27.57 18.12 -20.96
C ALA A 645 27.04 17.41 -22.22
N GLU A 646 27.90 16.70 -22.95
CA GLU A 646 27.57 15.98 -24.18
C GLU A 646 27.08 14.55 -23.91
N PHE A 647 27.14 14.07 -22.66
CA PHE A 647 26.70 12.73 -22.28
C PHE A 647 25.18 12.58 -22.38
N ILE A 648 24.71 11.60 -23.16
CA ILE A 648 23.32 11.22 -23.23
C ILE A 648 23.11 10.02 -22.30
N PRO A 649 22.35 10.17 -21.19
CA PRO A 649 22.17 9.10 -20.22
C PRO A 649 21.08 8.12 -20.69
N ASP A 650 21.45 7.11 -21.48
CA ASP A 650 20.54 6.07 -21.97
C ASP A 650 21.13 4.65 -21.82
N GLN A 651 21.97 4.41 -20.80
CA GLN A 651 22.56 3.12 -20.55
C GLN A 651 21.50 2.11 -20.10
N SER A 652 21.49 0.93 -20.71
CA SER A 652 20.49 -0.12 -20.53
C SER A 652 21.13 -1.51 -20.50
N GLY A 653 20.43 -2.51 -19.97
CA GLY A 653 20.93 -3.88 -19.88
C GLY A 653 19.81 -4.91 -19.88
N ASP A 654 20.21 -6.18 -20.08
CA ASP A 654 19.31 -7.34 -20.08
C ASP A 654 19.13 -7.94 -18.68
N ILE A 655 20.07 -7.70 -17.78
CA ILE A 655 20.08 -8.19 -16.40
C ILE A 655 20.18 -7.01 -15.45
N LYS A 656 19.47 -7.06 -14.34
CA LYS A 656 19.45 -6.00 -13.29
C LYS A 656 19.50 -6.62 -11.92
N LEU A 657 20.31 -6.03 -11.05
CA LEU A 657 20.26 -6.23 -9.61
C LEU A 657 20.31 -4.89 -8.91
N GLU A 658 19.33 -4.61 -8.05
CA GLU A 658 19.23 -3.36 -7.30
C GLU A 658 18.79 -3.61 -5.86
N PHE A 659 19.50 -3.04 -4.92
CA PHE A 659 19.21 -3.10 -3.49
C PHE A 659 19.12 -1.67 -2.94
N ASN A 660 18.05 -1.38 -2.20
CA ASN A 660 17.84 -0.10 -1.54
C ASN A 660 17.42 -0.35 -0.09
N THR A 661 17.98 0.42 0.83
CA THR A 661 17.53 0.40 2.22
C THR A 661 17.44 1.82 2.76
N GLU A 662 16.39 2.10 3.53
CA GLU A 662 16.09 3.44 4.03
C GLU A 662 15.51 3.38 5.44
N LEU A 663 16.12 4.12 6.36
CA LEU A 663 15.61 4.37 7.70
C LEU A 663 14.83 5.69 7.68
N ARG A 664 13.53 5.62 7.94
CA ARG A 664 12.60 6.75 7.97
C ARG A 664 12.20 7.07 9.39
N ALA A 665 12.19 8.35 9.76
CA ALA A 665 11.72 8.79 11.06
C ALA A 665 11.07 10.17 10.99
N LYS A 666 9.98 10.37 11.71
CA LYS A 666 9.40 11.70 11.90
C LYS A 666 10.35 12.52 12.76
N LEU A 667 10.72 13.70 12.30
CA LEU A 667 11.53 14.66 13.03
C LEU A 667 10.62 15.58 13.85
N PHE A 668 9.73 16.29 13.17
CA PHE A 668 8.74 17.17 13.81
C PHE A 668 7.60 17.50 12.84
N SER A 669 6.42 17.77 13.37
CA SER A 669 5.21 18.16 12.60
C SER A 669 5.00 17.31 11.34
N ILE A 670 5.14 17.92 10.17
CA ILE A 670 5.03 17.29 8.84
C ILE A 670 6.38 16.88 8.26
N VAL A 671 7.49 17.11 8.99
CA VAL A 671 8.85 16.86 8.51
C VAL A 671 9.33 15.50 8.97
N HIS A 672 9.72 14.68 8.00
CA HIS A 672 10.35 13.37 8.20
C HIS A 672 11.76 13.39 7.65
N GLY A 673 12.68 12.75 8.35
CA GLY A 673 14.05 12.49 7.90
C GLY A 673 14.20 11.07 7.37
N ALA A 674 15.16 10.89 6.47
CA ALA A 674 15.59 9.58 6.02
C ALA A 674 17.09 9.50 5.85
N LEU A 675 17.67 8.35 6.17
CA LEU A 675 19.02 7.95 5.83
C LEU A 675 18.93 6.71 4.94
N PHE A 676 19.74 6.65 3.90
CA PHE A 676 19.63 5.56 2.94
C PHE A 676 20.98 5.10 2.37
N PHE A 677 20.95 3.88 1.89
CA PHE A 677 22.00 3.22 1.12
C PHE A 677 21.37 2.57 -0.09
N ASP A 678 21.91 2.82 -1.28
CA ASP A 678 21.49 2.21 -2.53
C ASP A 678 22.67 1.51 -3.18
N ALA A 679 22.44 0.33 -3.78
CA ALA A 679 23.45 -0.44 -4.49
C ALA A 679 22.86 -1.19 -5.67
N GLY A 680 23.58 -1.37 -6.76
CA GLY A 680 23.11 -2.14 -7.90
C GLY A 680 23.90 -1.91 -9.18
N ASN A 681 23.55 -2.68 -10.19
CA ASN A 681 24.05 -2.50 -11.58
C ASN A 681 23.10 -3.18 -12.57
N ILE A 682 23.37 -2.96 -13.85
CA ILE A 682 22.78 -3.67 -14.98
C ILE A 682 23.89 -4.32 -15.80
N TRP A 683 23.55 -5.35 -16.59
CA TRP A 683 24.50 -6.05 -17.46
C TRP A 683 23.81 -6.49 -18.74
N LEU A 684 24.61 -6.71 -19.79
CA LEU A 684 24.16 -7.41 -20.99
C LEU A 684 24.30 -8.93 -20.80
N ARG A 685 23.44 -9.70 -21.45
CA ARG A 685 23.52 -11.18 -21.45
C ARG A 685 24.69 -11.67 -22.30
N TYR A 686 24.88 -11.09 -23.46
CA TYR A 686 25.89 -11.47 -24.43
C TYR A 686 27.01 -10.45 -24.50
N GLU A 687 28.17 -10.86 -25.05
CA GLU A 687 29.27 -9.95 -25.31
C GLU A 687 28.87 -8.92 -26.35
N ASN A 688 29.26 -7.68 -26.14
CA ASN A 688 29.03 -6.60 -27.08
C ASN A 688 30.35 -5.85 -27.28
N THR A 689 30.89 -5.89 -28.51
CA THR A 689 32.16 -5.26 -28.84
C THR A 689 32.15 -3.73 -28.68
N LEU A 690 30.98 -3.09 -28.82
CA LEU A 690 30.78 -1.65 -28.59
C LEU A 690 30.71 -1.28 -27.12
N LYS A 691 30.49 -2.27 -26.22
CA LYS A 691 30.38 -2.07 -24.77
C LYS A 691 31.27 -3.06 -24.01
N PRO A 692 32.59 -2.92 -24.07
CA PRO A 692 33.51 -3.83 -23.38
C PRO A 692 33.29 -3.77 -21.87
N GLY A 693 33.27 -4.94 -21.21
CA GLY A 693 32.98 -5.05 -19.77
C GLY A 693 31.49 -4.98 -19.38
N ALA A 694 30.57 -4.97 -20.36
CA ALA A 694 29.13 -4.90 -20.12
C ALA A 694 28.49 -6.28 -19.83
N LYS A 695 29.14 -7.39 -20.20
CA LYS A 695 28.60 -8.75 -20.07
C LYS A 695 28.53 -9.18 -18.61
N PHE A 696 27.41 -9.82 -18.24
CA PHE A 696 27.25 -10.44 -16.93
C PHE A 696 28.26 -11.58 -16.72
N SER A 697 29.00 -11.51 -15.63
CA SER A 697 30.08 -12.46 -15.30
C SER A 697 29.94 -12.99 -13.87
N LYS A 698 30.80 -13.94 -13.49
CA LYS A 698 30.90 -14.43 -12.11
C LYS A 698 31.37 -13.32 -11.13
N ASP A 699 32.02 -12.31 -11.63
CA ASP A 699 32.54 -11.18 -10.85
C ASP A 699 31.52 -10.04 -10.69
N PHE A 700 30.24 -10.24 -11.03
CA PHE A 700 29.18 -9.24 -10.99
C PHE A 700 29.11 -8.47 -9.66
N MET A 701 29.43 -9.10 -8.53
CA MET A 701 29.48 -8.42 -7.21
C MET A 701 30.58 -7.39 -7.12
N LYS A 702 31.66 -7.56 -7.88
CA LYS A 702 32.75 -6.56 -7.98
C LYS A 702 32.37 -5.37 -8.87
N GLU A 703 31.26 -5.45 -9.58
CA GLU A 703 30.78 -4.46 -10.54
C GLU A 703 29.57 -3.66 -10.01
N ILE A 704 29.14 -3.90 -8.77
CA ILE A 704 28.02 -3.17 -8.14
C ILE A 704 28.44 -1.71 -7.89
N ALA A 705 27.62 -0.75 -8.32
CA ALA A 705 27.67 0.64 -7.90
C ALA A 705 27.01 0.78 -6.52
N ALA A 706 27.49 1.75 -5.71
CA ALA A 706 26.83 2.02 -4.42
C ALA A 706 26.89 3.50 -4.06
N ASP A 707 25.86 3.97 -3.36
CA ASP A 707 25.75 5.32 -2.85
C ASP A 707 25.13 5.37 -1.45
N VAL A 708 25.33 6.49 -0.77
CA VAL A 708 24.73 6.81 0.51
C VAL A 708 24.16 8.22 0.48
N GLY A 709 23.15 8.46 1.29
CA GLY A 709 22.59 9.80 1.36
C GLY A 709 21.61 9.99 2.51
N ALA A 710 21.17 11.23 2.59
CA ALA A 710 20.17 11.68 3.55
C ALA A 710 19.10 12.50 2.82
N GLY A 711 17.90 12.53 3.39
CA GLY A 711 16.83 13.29 2.78
C GLY A 711 15.76 13.75 3.75
N ILE A 712 15.04 14.77 3.32
CA ILE A 712 13.91 15.35 4.03
C ILE A 712 12.63 15.05 3.24
N ARG A 713 11.55 14.74 3.97
CA ARG A 713 10.22 14.53 3.43
C ARG A 713 9.25 15.49 4.13
N LEU A 714 8.48 16.23 3.35
CA LEU A 714 7.40 17.08 3.82
C LEU A 714 6.07 16.37 3.52
N ASP A 715 5.48 15.78 4.55
CA ASP A 715 4.22 15.05 4.44
C ASP A 715 3.06 15.98 4.79
N VAL A 716 2.36 16.45 3.77
CA VAL A 716 1.18 17.33 3.90
C VAL A 716 -0.14 16.56 3.73
N SER A 717 -0.14 15.27 4.03
CA SER A 717 -1.29 14.32 3.98
C SER A 717 -1.73 13.93 2.57
N ILE A 718 -1.86 14.89 1.65
CA ILE A 718 -2.25 14.66 0.24
C ILE A 718 -1.03 14.47 -0.67
N LEU A 719 0.14 14.91 -0.22
CA LEU A 719 1.37 14.95 -1.00
C LEU A 719 2.59 14.83 -0.08
N VAL A 720 3.54 14.01 -0.46
CA VAL A 720 4.86 13.93 0.17
C VAL A 720 5.88 14.54 -0.78
N LEU A 721 6.43 15.69 -0.43
CA LEU A 721 7.57 16.27 -1.15
C LEU A 721 8.86 15.72 -0.56
N ARG A 722 9.78 15.30 -1.41
CA ARG A 722 11.04 14.68 -1.04
C ARG A 722 12.23 15.43 -1.64
N LEU A 723 13.20 15.74 -0.79
CA LEU A 723 14.52 16.24 -1.20
C LEU A 723 15.57 15.29 -0.63
N ASP A 724 16.31 14.63 -1.52
CA ASP A 724 17.43 13.76 -1.18
C ASP A 724 18.75 14.35 -1.62
N VAL A 725 19.78 14.18 -0.80
CA VAL A 725 21.16 14.48 -1.13
C VAL A 725 21.96 13.19 -1.01
N ALA A 726 22.63 12.80 -2.07
CA ALA A 726 23.35 11.54 -2.16
C ALA A 726 24.74 11.72 -2.76
N ILE A 727 25.65 10.84 -2.35
CA ILE A 727 27.02 10.77 -2.86
C ILE A 727 27.36 9.33 -3.25
N PRO A 728 28.02 9.10 -4.40
CA PRO A 728 28.51 7.78 -4.76
C PRO A 728 29.68 7.40 -3.84
N VAL A 729 29.64 6.16 -3.32
CA VAL A 729 30.73 5.60 -2.53
C VAL A 729 31.48 4.49 -3.29
N ARG A 730 30.88 3.93 -4.34
CA ARG A 730 31.50 2.94 -5.20
C ARG A 730 31.10 3.14 -6.66
N LYS A 731 32.09 3.32 -7.54
CA LYS A 731 31.94 3.53 -8.99
C LYS A 731 32.51 2.33 -9.76
N PRO A 732 31.67 1.50 -10.39
CA PRO A 732 32.10 0.22 -10.99
C PRO A 732 33.01 0.39 -12.21
N TYR A 733 32.90 1.51 -12.91
CA TYR A 733 33.64 1.80 -14.11
C TYR A 733 35.12 2.24 -13.87
N LEU A 734 35.51 2.44 -12.61
CA LEU A 734 36.90 2.69 -12.25
C LEU A 734 37.72 1.39 -12.23
N PRO A 735 39.05 1.47 -12.42
CA PRO A 735 39.94 0.31 -12.35
C PRO A 735 39.75 -0.50 -11.05
N GLU A 736 40.00 -1.80 -11.12
CA GLU A 736 39.93 -2.66 -9.94
C GLU A 736 40.90 -2.15 -8.86
N GLY A 737 40.47 -2.09 -7.60
CA GLY A 737 41.20 -1.45 -6.50
C GLY A 737 40.89 0.03 -6.26
N GLN A 738 40.39 0.76 -7.28
CA GLN A 738 40.03 2.18 -7.17
C GLN A 738 38.51 2.42 -7.16
N ARG A 739 37.70 1.38 -7.24
CA ARG A 739 36.25 1.46 -7.34
C ARG A 739 35.58 2.05 -6.09
N TRP A 740 36.20 1.90 -4.91
CA TRP A 740 35.75 2.52 -3.67
C TRP A 740 36.29 3.93 -3.55
N VAL A 741 35.38 4.94 -3.66
CA VAL A 741 35.74 6.36 -3.72
C VAL A 741 35.53 7.11 -2.40
N TRP A 742 35.19 6.43 -1.32
CA TRP A 742 34.97 7.05 0.02
C TRP A 742 36.19 7.81 0.55
N LYS A 743 37.42 7.36 0.22
CA LYS A 743 38.66 8.04 0.62
C LYS A 743 38.95 9.32 -0.19
N GLN A 744 38.23 9.51 -1.31
CA GLN A 744 38.34 10.67 -2.21
C GLN A 744 37.26 11.72 -1.90
N ILE A 745 36.46 11.55 -0.84
CA ILE A 745 35.42 12.49 -0.45
C ILE A 745 36.09 13.77 0.06
N ASP A 746 35.90 14.86 -0.67
CA ASP A 746 36.37 16.18 -0.31
C ASP A 746 35.27 17.23 -0.44
N PHE A 747 34.59 17.47 0.68
CA PHE A 747 33.55 18.52 0.72
C PHE A 747 34.09 19.93 0.64
N SER A 748 35.42 20.18 0.74
CA SER A 748 36.03 21.50 0.60
C SER A 748 36.24 21.86 -0.87
N ASP A 749 36.50 20.86 -1.72
CA ASP A 749 36.69 21.07 -3.15
C ASP A 749 35.37 21.35 -3.90
N LYS A 750 35.33 22.47 -4.64
CA LYS A 750 34.16 22.91 -5.41
C LYS A 750 33.90 21.99 -6.60
N GLN A 751 34.95 21.50 -7.24
CA GLN A 751 34.83 20.61 -8.41
C GLN A 751 34.31 19.26 -7.99
N TRP A 752 34.84 18.69 -6.89
CA TRP A 752 34.36 17.41 -6.35
C TRP A 752 32.89 17.50 -5.98
N ARG A 753 32.45 18.59 -5.28
CA ARG A 753 31.01 18.75 -4.93
C ARG A 753 30.10 18.77 -6.16
N LYS A 754 30.51 19.47 -7.23
CA LYS A 754 29.73 19.57 -8.47
C LYS A 754 29.60 18.24 -9.18
N GLU A 755 30.59 17.38 -9.09
CA GLU A 755 30.62 16.07 -9.76
C GLU A 755 29.93 14.96 -8.95
N ASN A 756 30.02 15.02 -7.63
CA ASN A 756 29.70 13.88 -6.77
C ASN A 756 28.46 14.09 -5.87
N ILE A 757 28.07 15.34 -5.59
CA ILE A 757 26.84 15.58 -4.81
C ILE A 757 25.65 15.65 -5.75
N ILE A 758 24.71 14.71 -5.59
CA ILE A 758 23.49 14.65 -6.40
C ILE A 758 22.29 15.04 -5.55
N TYR A 759 21.57 16.04 -6.02
CA TYR A 759 20.32 16.50 -5.42
C TYR A 759 19.16 15.90 -6.20
N ASN A 760 18.26 15.22 -5.50
CA ASN A 760 17.08 14.61 -6.09
C ASN A 760 15.83 15.23 -5.47
N LEU A 761 14.99 15.82 -6.32
CA LEU A 761 13.65 16.26 -5.95
C LEU A 761 12.65 15.18 -6.38
N GLY A 762 11.73 14.80 -5.49
CA GLY A 762 10.75 13.75 -5.78
C GLY A 762 9.43 14.00 -5.10
N ILE A 763 8.40 13.32 -5.62
CA ILE A 763 7.05 13.26 -5.06
C ILE A 763 6.81 11.82 -4.60
N GLY A 764 6.38 11.66 -3.34
CA GLY A 764 6.20 10.35 -2.71
C GLY A 764 7.49 9.74 -2.16
N TYR A 765 7.35 8.55 -1.60
CA TYR A 765 8.50 7.74 -1.18
C TYR A 765 9.13 7.02 -2.38
N PRO A 766 10.44 6.68 -2.35
CA PRO A 766 11.10 6.06 -3.50
C PRO A 766 10.63 4.62 -3.74
N PHE A 767 10.16 3.95 -2.69
CA PHE A 767 9.58 2.61 -2.73
C PHE A 767 8.69 2.34 -1.52
#